data_e3b1576c416194548bff4b2ad3441da7
#
_entry.id   e3b1576c416194548bff4b2ad3441da7
#
_cell.length_a   1.000
_cell.length_b   1.000
_cell.length_c   1.000
_cell.angle_alpha   90.00
_cell.angle_beta   90.00
_cell.angle_gamma   90.00
#
_symmetry.space_group_name_H-M   'P 1'
#
loop_
_entity.id
_entity.type
_entity.pdbx_description
1 polymer ?
#
loop_
_entity_poly.entity_id
_entity_poly.type
_entity_poly.pdbx_seq_one_letter_code
_entity_poly.pdbx_strand_id
1 'polypeptide(L)'
;MNYQTPINMKKTCLLILIMIAFVSLPAQTTTNQQRPKVGVVLGGGGAKGASHIGALKYLEEIGIPIDYVAGTSMGSIIGGLYAMGYSPDELTRLIASMNWSEYIGNKINRPVMSEETRWRNSNLQLEIPFSLESLFDKDPNATFISQLPSAYVNNSSLINLFNDLCVGYQEEMDFNNLPIPFACVATNIATGEEVVLRSGSVPTAMRASMAIPGVFSPVSIGDMVLVDGGLANNFPADVLRDMGADIIIGVEVTSEKKITKKDIQSLPQLLGRLVVNGTSAKRKENRELCDVRIVPDISGFGMLSFTPAAIDTLVGRGYKKAAEYHEQLLAIKQLIDKTAGAPIKKELHAPKSVNILEHPVLISNISIDGVTDKQSRWLMRKSGLKTGETYTKDGLERAINIYRGTGCFDEVTYNVKEHDSIHGKDLLSESYNLNIHMKPAQPHVFGVGLHYDTEEGAGILIHLGLNEKQFGGSKFNLNAKLSYNPRINLTYTYSRPSLANFNLAYHYKNDHFNMLFEGRRSLNLRYQQQRVSGSISQFHLTNFSTSVGLAFTSTTFDRFTMDEGIDTTTFASSQIIEPFVNVKYDCLDDAYFAKHGFNVRLNAMYHFDTKKHYYGDFEEDDPYLPSGKNLDLYYAFQSYLTPNDGKFTIIPQLYGRYLSGNTEYYHLWNKFGGEVEGRHFDHQLPFIGYASVEGTDHHAAVLRCDLRYNLFGNHYLTAMYNYLVNITCTESFDTLKYYGIHGAGVKYSYNSLLGPISLTVHWARRYQENHFGAYFSFGYTF
;
A
#
# COMPACT_ATOMS: atom_id res chain seq x y z
N MET A 1 -53.16 89.81 -28.57
CA MET A 1 -52.36 90.77 -27.76
C MET A 1 -51.08 89.96 -27.31
N ASN A 2 -50.00 90.37 -27.97
CA ASN A 2 -48.67 89.75 -27.70
C ASN A 2 -48.06 90.48 -26.48
N TYR A 3 -47.60 89.70 -25.49
CA TYR A 3 -46.63 90.17 -24.53
C TYR A 3 -45.34 89.36 -24.65
N GLN A 4 -44.37 89.94 -25.34
CA GLN A 4 -42.95 89.46 -25.27
C GLN A 4 -42.35 90.06 -24.00
N THR A 5 -41.91 89.21 -23.08
CA THR A 5 -41.05 89.60 -21.97
C THR A 5 -39.61 89.70 -22.43
N PRO A 6 -38.87 90.76 -22.18
CA PRO A 6 -37.47 90.85 -22.62
C PRO A 6 -36.58 89.91 -21.81
N ILE A 7 -35.86 89.03 -22.51
CA ILE A 7 -34.86 88.15 -21.96
C ILE A 7 -33.72 88.99 -21.36
N ASN A 8 -33.54 88.91 -20.08
CA ASN A 8 -32.52 89.65 -19.36
C ASN A 8 -31.11 89.11 -19.68
N MET A 9 -30.51 89.67 -20.74
CA MET A 9 -29.23 89.29 -21.32
C MET A 9 -28.08 89.17 -20.30
N LYS A 10 -28.11 89.95 -19.20
CA LYS A 10 -27.12 89.85 -18.12
C LYS A 10 -27.22 88.57 -17.31
N LYS A 11 -28.41 88.00 -17.12
CA LYS A 11 -28.60 86.69 -16.43
C LYS A 11 -28.21 85.54 -17.35
N THR A 12 -28.47 85.66 -18.63
CA THR A 12 -28.08 84.64 -19.63
C THR A 12 -26.58 84.64 -19.82
N CYS A 13 -25.88 85.74 -19.87
CA CYS A 13 -24.41 85.79 -19.90
C CYS A 13 -23.76 85.25 -18.61
N LEU A 14 -24.38 85.52 -17.45
CA LEU A 14 -23.88 85.01 -16.18
C LEU A 14 -24.06 83.50 -16.09
N LEU A 15 -25.14 82.89 -16.61
CA LEU A 15 -25.37 81.43 -16.70
C LEU A 15 -24.42 80.78 -17.69
N ILE A 16 -24.12 81.40 -18.81
CA ILE A 16 -23.15 80.94 -19.78
C ILE A 16 -21.72 81.01 -19.21
N LEU A 17 -21.37 82.05 -18.47
CA LEU A 17 -20.07 82.14 -17.79
C LEU A 17 -19.92 81.10 -16.66
N ILE A 18 -20.99 80.83 -15.94
CA ILE A 18 -21.00 79.76 -14.92
C ILE A 18 -20.91 78.36 -15.58
N MET A 19 -21.59 78.14 -16.71
CA MET A 19 -21.43 76.88 -17.48
C MET A 19 -20.02 76.72 -18.06
N ILE A 20 -19.40 77.80 -18.56
CA ILE A 20 -18.02 77.76 -19.05
C ILE A 20 -17.03 77.54 -17.90
N ALA A 21 -17.26 78.02 -16.70
CA ALA A 21 -16.46 77.82 -15.52
C ALA A 21 -16.58 76.35 -15.01
N PHE A 22 -17.73 75.71 -15.22
CA PHE A 22 -17.90 74.28 -14.91
C PHE A 22 -17.27 73.31 -15.96
N VAL A 23 -17.09 73.77 -17.21
CA VAL A 23 -16.44 73.00 -18.27
C VAL A 23 -14.91 73.13 -18.20
N SER A 24 -14.37 74.08 -17.44
CA SER A 24 -12.91 74.27 -17.28
C SER A 24 -12.34 73.70 -15.98
N LEU A 25 -13.12 72.91 -15.21
CA LEU A 25 -12.55 72.03 -14.21
C LEU A 25 -11.82 70.96 -15.00
N PRO A 26 -10.49 70.79 -14.86
CA PRO A 26 -9.83 69.64 -15.40
C PRO A 26 -10.52 68.43 -14.76
N ALA A 27 -11.20 67.62 -15.59
CA ALA A 27 -11.53 66.29 -15.16
C ALA A 27 -10.19 65.69 -14.71
N GLN A 28 -9.96 65.62 -13.42
CA GLN A 28 -8.99 64.69 -12.90
C GLN A 28 -9.51 63.33 -13.36
N THR A 29 -9.05 62.89 -14.52
CA THR A 29 -9.00 61.46 -14.83
C THR A 29 -8.17 60.86 -13.72
N THR A 30 -8.81 60.45 -12.64
CA THR A 30 -8.29 59.39 -11.81
C THR A 30 -8.16 58.23 -12.77
N THR A 31 -7.02 58.17 -13.44
CA THR A 31 -6.53 56.88 -13.92
C THR A 31 -6.55 56.01 -12.67
N ASN A 32 -7.55 55.16 -12.59
CA ASN A 32 -7.56 54.06 -11.64
C ASN A 32 -6.31 53.23 -12.02
N GLN A 33 -5.12 53.67 -11.57
CA GLN A 33 -3.91 52.90 -11.70
C GLN A 33 -4.17 51.69 -10.83
N GLN A 34 -4.66 50.61 -11.48
CA GLN A 34 -4.73 49.30 -10.81
C GLN A 34 -3.33 48.99 -10.32
N ARG A 35 -3.22 48.63 -9.04
CA ARG A 35 -1.93 48.24 -8.48
C ARG A 35 -1.34 47.07 -9.24
N PRO A 36 -0.01 46.97 -9.30
CA PRO A 36 0.64 45.79 -9.87
C PRO A 36 0.15 44.48 -9.21
N LYS A 37 -0.18 43.50 -10.02
CA LYS A 37 -0.62 42.18 -9.59
C LYS A 37 0.59 41.28 -9.35
N VAL A 38 0.63 40.60 -8.20
CA VAL A 38 1.73 39.70 -7.80
C VAL A 38 1.36 38.27 -8.05
N GLY A 39 2.16 37.59 -8.84
CA GLY A 39 2.10 36.15 -9.06
C GLY A 39 3.23 35.40 -8.31
N VAL A 40 2.92 34.23 -7.72
CA VAL A 40 3.91 33.36 -7.12
C VAL A 40 4.01 32.06 -7.91
N VAL A 41 5.20 31.74 -8.43
CA VAL A 41 5.46 30.47 -9.12
C VAL A 41 6.24 29.51 -8.23
N LEU A 42 5.75 28.25 -8.13
CA LEU A 42 6.28 27.20 -7.30
C LEU A 42 6.73 26.02 -8.17
N GLY A 43 8.04 25.75 -8.20
CA GLY A 43 8.61 24.69 -9.04
C GLY A 43 8.40 23.28 -8.49
N GLY A 44 8.52 22.28 -9.38
CA GLY A 44 8.46 20.88 -8.99
C GLY A 44 9.74 20.39 -8.32
N GLY A 45 9.65 19.43 -7.38
CA GLY A 45 10.83 18.91 -6.69
C GLY A 45 10.59 17.80 -5.65
N GLY A 46 9.39 17.22 -5.58
CA GLY A 46 9.03 16.23 -4.55
C GLY A 46 9.12 16.82 -3.14
N ALA A 47 9.59 16.07 -2.15
CA ALA A 47 9.70 16.51 -0.75
C ALA A 47 10.42 17.87 -0.56
N LYS A 48 11.34 18.22 -1.47
CA LYS A 48 12.05 19.51 -1.45
C LYS A 48 11.11 20.71 -1.59
N GLY A 49 9.92 20.48 -2.19
CA GLY A 49 8.85 21.49 -2.31
C GLY A 49 8.29 21.96 -0.96
N ALA A 50 8.56 21.29 0.16
CA ALA A 50 8.25 21.82 1.49
C ALA A 50 8.89 23.20 1.74
N SER A 51 10.00 23.51 1.06
CA SER A 51 10.61 24.84 1.12
C SER A 51 9.71 25.97 0.59
N HIS A 52 8.74 25.65 -0.29
CA HIS A 52 7.76 26.62 -0.77
C HIS A 52 6.94 27.20 0.38
N ILE A 53 6.57 26.34 1.36
CA ILE A 53 5.77 26.76 2.52
C ILE A 53 6.52 27.82 3.32
N GLY A 54 7.81 27.61 3.57
CA GLY A 54 8.62 28.61 4.28
C GLY A 54 8.73 29.95 3.54
N ALA A 55 8.86 29.91 2.21
CA ALA A 55 8.88 31.12 1.40
C ALA A 55 7.51 31.85 1.42
N LEU A 56 6.40 31.11 1.26
CA LEU A 56 5.05 31.66 1.35
C LEU A 56 4.79 32.30 2.74
N LYS A 57 5.23 31.63 3.81
CA LYS A 57 5.14 32.16 5.18
C LYS A 57 5.82 33.52 5.30
N TYR A 58 7.04 33.64 4.79
CA TYR A 58 7.78 34.90 4.82
C TYR A 58 7.09 35.98 4.00
N LEU A 59 6.56 35.69 2.80
CA LEU A 59 5.83 36.64 1.96
C LEU A 59 4.56 37.19 2.66
N GLU A 60 3.84 36.31 3.38
CA GLU A 60 2.68 36.72 4.17
C GLU A 60 3.08 37.63 5.35
N GLU A 61 4.13 37.28 6.09
CA GLU A 61 4.61 38.04 7.26
C GLU A 61 5.01 39.46 6.90
N ILE A 62 5.65 39.68 5.73
CA ILE A 62 5.97 41.00 5.25
C ILE A 62 4.81 41.71 4.54
N GLY A 63 3.67 40.99 4.34
CA GLY A 63 2.43 41.55 3.79
C GLY A 63 2.43 41.71 2.27
N ILE A 64 3.10 40.89 1.50
CA ILE A 64 2.99 40.87 0.02
C ILE A 64 1.61 40.28 -0.36
N PRO A 65 0.75 41.04 -1.06
CA PRO A 65 -0.52 40.51 -1.54
C PRO A 65 -0.30 39.62 -2.74
N ILE A 66 -0.62 38.30 -2.62
CA ILE A 66 -0.50 37.35 -3.69
C ILE A 66 -1.82 37.28 -4.45
N ASP A 67 -1.78 37.62 -5.76
CA ASP A 67 -2.95 37.65 -6.64
C ASP A 67 -3.12 36.41 -7.48
N TYR A 68 -2.02 35.71 -7.82
CA TYR A 68 -2.00 34.55 -8.66
C TYR A 68 -0.99 33.53 -8.14
N VAL A 69 -1.30 32.25 -8.29
CA VAL A 69 -0.39 31.16 -7.98
C VAL A 69 -0.31 30.20 -9.17
N ALA A 70 0.90 29.86 -9.59
CA ALA A 70 1.13 28.79 -10.56
C ALA A 70 2.14 27.77 -10.02
N GLY A 71 1.93 26.49 -10.33
CA GLY A 71 2.82 25.45 -9.81
C GLY A 71 2.92 24.21 -10.68
N THR A 72 4.01 23.45 -10.48
CA THR A 72 4.24 22.15 -11.11
C THR A 72 4.57 21.12 -10.04
N SER A 73 4.01 19.90 -10.16
CA SER A 73 4.30 18.76 -9.26
C SER A 73 4.05 19.15 -7.78
N MET A 74 5.02 19.06 -6.88
CA MET A 74 4.86 19.49 -5.49
C MET A 74 4.51 20.99 -5.38
N GLY A 75 4.98 21.80 -6.30
CA GLY A 75 4.59 23.21 -6.38
C GLY A 75 3.11 23.40 -6.70
N SER A 76 2.50 22.50 -7.48
CA SER A 76 1.05 22.53 -7.72
C SER A 76 0.25 22.13 -6.48
N ILE A 77 0.76 21.20 -5.68
CA ILE A 77 0.12 20.75 -4.44
C ILE A 77 0.13 21.89 -3.41
N ILE A 78 1.31 22.40 -3.09
CA ILE A 78 1.45 23.51 -2.12
C ILE A 78 0.72 24.76 -2.61
N GLY A 79 0.89 25.11 -3.90
CA GLY A 79 0.24 26.27 -4.50
C GLY A 79 -1.28 26.15 -4.56
N GLY A 80 -1.80 24.99 -4.93
CA GLY A 80 -3.25 24.73 -4.98
C GLY A 80 -3.90 24.77 -3.60
N LEU A 81 -3.29 24.12 -2.60
CA LEU A 81 -3.77 24.18 -1.21
C LEU A 81 -3.71 25.60 -0.67
N TYR A 82 -2.63 26.31 -0.90
CA TYR A 82 -2.50 27.73 -0.53
C TYR A 82 -3.55 28.61 -1.23
N ALA A 83 -3.79 28.38 -2.51
CA ALA A 83 -4.79 29.11 -3.29
C ALA A 83 -6.23 28.89 -2.79
N MET A 84 -6.50 27.71 -2.20
CA MET A 84 -7.79 27.42 -1.54
C MET A 84 -7.94 28.04 -0.15
N GLY A 85 -6.86 28.62 0.43
CA GLY A 85 -6.89 29.32 1.70
C GLY A 85 -6.15 28.64 2.86
N TYR A 86 -5.44 27.54 2.64
CA TYR A 86 -4.57 26.98 3.67
C TYR A 86 -3.44 27.93 4.02
N SER A 87 -3.28 28.24 5.30
CA SER A 87 -2.13 29.00 5.78
C SER A 87 -0.83 28.20 5.71
N PRO A 88 0.34 28.85 5.62
CA PRO A 88 1.63 28.16 5.66
C PRO A 88 1.84 27.30 6.92
N ASP A 89 1.28 27.71 8.07
CA ASP A 89 1.40 26.93 9.31
C ASP A 89 0.52 25.67 9.29
N GLU A 90 -0.68 25.73 8.69
CA GLU A 90 -1.53 24.56 8.45
C GLU A 90 -0.86 23.59 7.47
N LEU A 91 -0.30 24.11 6.37
CA LEU A 91 0.43 23.29 5.39
C LEU A 91 1.63 22.59 6.03
N THR A 92 2.38 23.27 6.90
CA THR A 92 3.53 22.69 7.60
C THR A 92 3.07 21.55 8.50
N ARG A 93 2.06 21.77 9.35
CA ARG A 93 1.51 20.73 10.23
C ARG A 93 1.00 19.52 9.44
N LEU A 94 0.23 19.78 8.41
CA LEU A 94 -0.36 18.76 7.55
C LEU A 94 0.69 17.88 6.90
N ILE A 95 1.68 18.47 6.21
CA ILE A 95 2.71 17.71 5.49
C ILE A 95 3.64 16.96 6.44
N ALA A 96 3.95 17.53 7.61
CA ALA A 96 4.79 16.89 8.62
C ALA A 96 4.08 15.72 9.33
N SER A 97 2.75 15.79 9.52
CA SER A 97 1.97 14.74 10.19
C SER A 97 1.65 13.55 9.30
N MET A 98 1.71 13.69 7.97
CA MET A 98 1.35 12.62 7.03
C MET A 98 2.37 11.50 6.97
N ASN A 99 1.88 10.26 6.96
CA ASN A 99 2.71 9.11 6.62
C ASN A 99 2.82 8.94 5.09
N TRP A 100 3.66 9.74 4.47
CA TRP A 100 3.87 9.76 3.02
C TRP A 100 4.24 8.39 2.44
N SER A 101 4.91 7.53 3.23
CA SER A 101 5.27 6.19 2.77
C SER A 101 4.04 5.29 2.55
N GLU A 102 2.96 5.51 3.28
CA GLU A 102 1.69 4.80 3.09
C GLU A 102 0.92 5.33 1.88
N TYR A 103 0.81 6.65 1.74
CA TYR A 103 0.13 7.28 0.61
C TYR A 103 0.83 7.00 -0.73
N ILE A 104 2.16 7.21 -0.79
CA ILE A 104 2.96 6.95 -1.99
C ILE A 104 3.05 5.44 -2.27
N GLY A 105 3.25 4.61 -1.24
CA GLY A 105 3.33 3.16 -1.38
C GLY A 105 1.98 2.48 -1.58
N ASN A 106 0.88 3.20 -1.46
CA ASN A 106 -0.49 2.67 -1.53
C ASN A 106 -0.71 1.43 -0.66
N LYS A 107 -0.01 1.37 0.47
CA LYS A 107 -0.03 0.21 1.37
C LYS A 107 -1.40 0.04 2.00
N ILE A 108 -1.90 -1.17 1.96
CA ILE A 108 -3.09 -1.59 2.69
C ILE A 108 -2.60 -2.34 3.92
N ASN A 109 -3.18 -2.05 5.07
CA ASN A 109 -2.90 -2.79 6.29
C ASN A 109 -3.22 -4.27 6.09
N ARG A 110 -2.25 -5.16 6.29
CA ARG A 110 -2.39 -6.59 6.09
C ARG A 110 -3.59 -7.20 6.82
N PRO A 111 -3.94 -6.81 8.06
CA PRO A 111 -5.12 -7.32 8.76
C PRO A 111 -6.46 -7.09 8.06
N VAL A 112 -6.61 -6.07 7.21
CA VAL A 112 -7.86 -5.81 6.48
C VAL A 112 -7.90 -6.48 5.10
N MET A 113 -6.81 -7.10 4.64
CA MET A 113 -6.76 -7.83 3.37
C MET A 113 -7.51 -9.16 3.47
N SER A 114 -8.10 -9.59 2.35
CA SER A 114 -8.62 -10.95 2.19
C SER A 114 -7.50 -11.98 2.32
N GLU A 115 -7.85 -13.22 2.64
CA GLU A 115 -6.86 -14.30 2.76
C GLU A 115 -6.14 -14.55 1.43
N GLU A 116 -6.86 -14.49 0.32
CA GLU A 116 -6.32 -14.64 -1.03
C GLU A 116 -5.32 -13.52 -1.35
N THR A 117 -5.66 -12.27 -1.03
CA THR A 117 -4.75 -11.12 -1.23
C THR A 117 -3.50 -11.24 -0.36
N ARG A 118 -3.66 -11.64 0.92
CA ARG A 118 -2.52 -11.90 1.81
C ARG A 118 -1.62 -13.00 1.28
N TRP A 119 -2.22 -14.08 0.76
CA TRP A 119 -1.47 -15.20 0.19
C TRP A 119 -0.65 -14.76 -1.03
N ARG A 120 -1.25 -14.03 -2.00
CA ARG A 120 -0.53 -13.51 -3.16
C ARG A 120 0.64 -12.61 -2.77
N ASN A 121 0.40 -11.64 -1.89
CA ASN A 121 1.42 -10.69 -1.43
C ASN A 121 2.57 -11.35 -0.66
N SER A 122 2.36 -12.56 -0.13
CA SER A 122 3.37 -13.29 0.66
C SER A 122 4.09 -14.38 -0.13
N ASN A 123 3.66 -14.68 -1.36
CA ASN A 123 4.19 -15.80 -2.14
C ASN A 123 4.62 -15.42 -3.57
N LEU A 124 4.13 -14.30 -4.11
CA LEU A 124 4.42 -13.89 -5.49
C LEU A 124 5.30 -12.64 -5.52
N GLN A 125 6.39 -12.67 -6.27
CA GLN A 125 7.21 -11.50 -6.57
C GLN A 125 6.67 -10.70 -7.76
N LEU A 126 5.97 -11.37 -8.67
CA LEU A 126 5.33 -10.75 -9.82
C LEU A 126 3.88 -11.20 -9.88
N GLU A 127 2.98 -10.23 -10.00
CA GLU A 127 1.55 -10.45 -10.22
C GLU A 127 1.10 -9.64 -11.44
N ILE A 128 0.49 -10.29 -12.43
CA ILE A 128 -0.02 -9.68 -13.65
C ILE A 128 -1.51 -9.96 -13.72
N PRO A 129 -2.35 -8.95 -13.50
CA PRO A 129 -3.79 -9.07 -13.74
C PRO A 129 -4.07 -9.08 -15.25
N PHE A 130 -5.06 -9.86 -15.70
CA PHE A 130 -5.42 -9.94 -17.10
C PHE A 130 -6.92 -10.23 -17.30
N SER A 131 -7.40 -9.96 -18.54
CA SER A 131 -8.72 -10.37 -19.01
C SER A 131 -8.57 -11.44 -20.10
N LEU A 132 -9.44 -12.45 -20.10
CA LEU A 132 -9.47 -13.47 -21.17
C LEU A 132 -9.82 -12.84 -22.53
N GLU A 133 -10.66 -11.82 -22.54
CA GLU A 133 -11.03 -11.12 -23.77
C GLU A 133 -9.80 -10.53 -24.46
N SER A 134 -8.90 -9.93 -23.70
CA SER A 134 -7.67 -9.35 -24.21
C SER A 134 -6.63 -10.37 -24.73
N LEU A 135 -6.70 -11.64 -24.27
CA LEU A 135 -5.84 -12.70 -24.78
C LEU A 135 -6.32 -13.23 -26.14
N PHE A 136 -7.60 -13.08 -26.46
CA PHE A 136 -8.19 -13.51 -27.73
C PHE A 136 -8.44 -12.35 -28.69
N ASP A 137 -8.07 -11.13 -28.31
CA ASP A 137 -8.15 -9.97 -29.18
C ASP A 137 -7.18 -10.15 -30.37
N LYS A 138 -7.71 -9.93 -31.59
CA LYS A 138 -6.94 -10.07 -32.82
C LYS A 138 -6.05 -8.85 -33.12
N ASP A 139 -6.02 -7.86 -32.23
CA ASP A 139 -5.11 -6.72 -32.39
C ASP A 139 -3.65 -7.19 -32.21
N PRO A 140 -2.82 -7.13 -33.27
CA PRO A 140 -1.41 -7.53 -33.19
C PRO A 140 -0.60 -6.68 -32.20
N ASN A 141 -1.13 -5.55 -31.72
CA ASN A 141 -0.52 -4.70 -30.71
C ASN A 141 -0.98 -5.04 -29.29
N ALA A 142 -2.02 -5.86 -29.12
CA ALA A 142 -2.47 -6.40 -27.83
C ALA A 142 -1.55 -7.51 -27.35
N THR A 143 -0.27 -7.20 -27.12
CA THR A 143 0.68 -8.13 -26.55
C THR A 143 0.48 -8.23 -25.02
N PHE A 144 0.88 -9.35 -24.43
CA PHE A 144 0.93 -9.53 -22.97
C PHE A 144 1.66 -8.36 -22.26
N ILE A 145 2.64 -7.75 -22.94
CA ILE A 145 3.38 -6.58 -22.46
C ILE A 145 2.48 -5.35 -22.33
N SER A 146 1.47 -5.17 -23.19
CA SER A 146 0.53 -4.03 -23.10
C SER A 146 -0.40 -4.10 -21.87
N GLN A 147 -0.50 -5.26 -21.24
CA GLN A 147 -1.30 -5.48 -20.03
C GLN A 147 -0.50 -5.27 -18.73
N LEU A 148 0.83 -5.06 -18.85
CA LEU A 148 1.63 -4.71 -17.67
C LEU A 148 1.14 -3.38 -17.08
N PRO A 149 1.07 -3.25 -15.75
CA PRO A 149 0.66 -2.02 -15.12
C PRO A 149 1.50 -0.84 -15.61
N SER A 150 0.86 0.26 -16.00
CA SER A 150 1.52 1.49 -16.45
C SER A 150 2.31 2.20 -15.33
N ALA A 151 2.13 1.75 -14.08
CA ALA A 151 2.81 2.31 -12.92
C ALA A 151 2.95 1.27 -11.80
N TYR A 152 3.97 1.46 -10.97
CA TYR A 152 4.24 0.62 -9.80
C TYR A 152 3.19 0.79 -8.69
N VAL A 153 2.55 1.95 -8.60
CA VAL A 153 1.64 2.31 -7.50
C VAL A 153 0.23 2.62 -8.02
N ASN A 154 -0.76 1.90 -7.49
CA ASN A 154 -2.17 2.30 -7.60
C ASN A 154 -2.41 3.54 -6.73
N ASN A 155 -3.10 4.54 -7.27
CA ASN A 155 -3.14 5.89 -6.70
C ASN A 155 -4.31 6.16 -5.75
N SER A 156 -5.13 5.17 -5.39
CA SER A 156 -6.36 5.38 -4.59
C SER A 156 -6.09 6.15 -3.30
N SER A 157 -5.01 5.85 -2.58
CA SER A 157 -4.67 6.55 -1.33
C SER A 157 -4.36 8.03 -1.54
N LEU A 158 -3.64 8.38 -2.61
CA LEU A 158 -3.33 9.78 -2.95
C LEU A 158 -4.56 10.54 -3.43
N ILE A 159 -5.42 9.91 -4.24
CA ILE A 159 -6.68 10.51 -4.69
C ILE A 159 -7.57 10.81 -3.49
N ASN A 160 -7.71 9.87 -2.55
CA ASN A 160 -8.49 10.05 -1.33
C ASN A 160 -7.92 11.19 -0.48
N LEU A 161 -6.59 11.24 -0.31
CA LEU A 161 -5.93 12.33 0.39
C LEU A 161 -6.25 13.69 -0.24
N PHE A 162 -6.12 13.82 -1.56
CA PHE A 162 -6.43 15.09 -2.23
C PHE A 162 -7.91 15.43 -2.17
N ASN A 163 -8.80 14.44 -2.23
CA ASN A 163 -10.23 14.66 -2.03
C ASN A 163 -10.52 15.20 -0.62
N ASP A 164 -9.89 14.66 0.41
CA ASP A 164 -10.03 15.15 1.78
C ASP A 164 -9.47 16.57 1.96
N LEU A 165 -8.34 16.87 1.30
CA LEU A 165 -7.70 18.19 1.35
C LEU A 165 -8.45 19.26 0.56
N CYS A 166 -9.30 18.87 -0.39
CA CYS A 166 -9.97 19.79 -1.33
C CYS A 166 -11.49 19.78 -1.16
N VAL A 167 -12.02 19.46 0.03
CA VAL A 167 -13.47 19.50 0.25
C VAL A 167 -14.05 20.86 -0.10
N GLY A 168 -15.09 20.87 -0.94
CA GLY A 168 -15.67 22.07 -1.53
C GLY A 168 -15.07 22.47 -2.89
N TYR A 169 -13.96 21.87 -3.31
CA TYR A 169 -13.27 22.15 -4.59
C TYR A 169 -13.05 20.89 -5.45
N GLN A 170 -13.82 19.84 -5.18
CA GLN A 170 -13.69 18.53 -5.85
C GLN A 170 -14.43 18.46 -7.18
N GLU A 171 -15.37 19.37 -7.42
CA GLU A 171 -16.18 19.44 -8.64
C GLU A 171 -15.49 20.24 -9.74
N GLU A 172 -16.05 20.13 -10.96
CA GLU A 172 -15.63 20.91 -12.10
C GLU A 172 -15.87 22.40 -11.84
N MET A 173 -14.80 23.19 -11.85
CA MET A 173 -14.83 24.63 -11.60
C MET A 173 -13.76 25.39 -12.38
N ASP A 174 -13.94 26.70 -12.55
CA ASP A 174 -12.88 27.59 -13.00
C ASP A 174 -11.98 27.98 -11.82
N PHE A 175 -10.69 27.69 -11.90
CA PHE A 175 -9.72 27.96 -10.84
C PHE A 175 -9.46 29.47 -10.62
N ASN A 176 -9.95 30.34 -11.51
CA ASN A 176 -9.99 31.78 -11.25
C ASN A 176 -10.97 32.13 -10.12
N ASN A 177 -11.91 31.24 -9.80
CA ASN A 177 -12.88 31.44 -8.71
C ASN A 177 -12.37 30.93 -7.34
N LEU A 178 -11.15 30.42 -7.26
CA LEU A 178 -10.52 30.12 -5.97
C LEU A 178 -10.21 31.42 -5.21
N PRO A 179 -10.07 31.34 -3.88
CA PRO A 179 -9.66 32.53 -3.07
C PRO A 179 -8.44 33.26 -3.63
N ILE A 180 -7.48 32.52 -4.19
CA ILE A 180 -6.42 33.02 -5.05
C ILE A 180 -6.51 32.27 -6.38
N PRO A 181 -6.64 32.96 -7.54
CA PRO A 181 -6.58 32.34 -8.85
C PRO A 181 -5.36 31.44 -9.03
N PHE A 182 -5.58 30.22 -9.54
CA PHE A 182 -4.58 29.17 -9.57
C PHE A 182 -4.46 28.53 -10.95
N ALA A 183 -3.25 28.11 -11.29
CA ALA A 183 -2.98 27.25 -12.43
C ALA A 183 -1.93 26.19 -12.07
N CYS A 184 -2.06 25.00 -12.63
CA CYS A 184 -0.98 24.01 -12.54
C CYS A 184 -0.68 23.40 -13.90
N VAL A 185 0.54 22.87 -14.02
CA VAL A 185 1.03 22.33 -15.29
C VAL A 185 1.11 20.82 -15.21
N ALA A 186 0.60 20.16 -16.25
CA ALA A 186 0.79 18.76 -16.56
C ALA A 186 1.44 18.60 -17.95
N THR A 187 1.83 17.40 -18.31
CA THR A 187 2.34 17.06 -19.63
C THR A 187 1.45 16.03 -20.28
N ASN A 188 0.98 16.25 -21.50
CA ASN A 188 0.32 15.21 -22.29
C ASN A 188 1.39 14.24 -22.79
N ILE A 189 1.41 13.00 -22.27
CA ILE A 189 2.45 12.02 -22.63
C ILE A 189 2.39 11.59 -24.10
N ALA A 190 1.22 11.69 -24.74
CA ALA A 190 1.04 11.31 -26.13
C ALA A 190 1.69 12.29 -27.11
N THR A 191 1.69 13.61 -26.77
CA THR A 191 2.23 14.67 -27.62
C THR A 191 3.54 15.26 -27.09
N GLY A 192 3.82 15.08 -25.81
CA GLY A 192 4.93 15.74 -25.10
C GLY A 192 4.67 17.21 -24.76
N GLU A 193 3.48 17.74 -25.08
CA GLU A 193 3.13 19.14 -24.89
C GLU A 193 2.74 19.46 -23.45
N GLU A 194 2.98 20.72 -23.08
CA GLU A 194 2.53 21.31 -21.85
C GLU A 194 1.00 21.49 -21.85
N VAL A 195 0.36 21.12 -20.75
CA VAL A 195 -1.06 21.34 -20.53
C VAL A 195 -1.22 22.19 -19.27
N VAL A 196 -1.69 23.42 -19.44
CA VAL A 196 -1.98 24.34 -18.34
C VAL A 196 -3.41 24.10 -17.86
N LEU A 197 -3.58 23.58 -16.67
CA LEU A 197 -4.86 23.29 -16.04
C LEU A 197 -5.32 24.51 -15.22
N ARG A 198 -6.39 25.16 -15.66
CA ARG A 198 -7.03 26.34 -15.04
C ARG A 198 -8.50 26.10 -14.72
N SER A 199 -9.00 24.91 -14.99
CA SER A 199 -10.37 24.48 -14.72
C SER A 199 -10.42 22.97 -14.53
N GLY A 200 -11.54 22.47 -14.04
CA GLY A 200 -11.75 21.08 -13.71
C GLY A 200 -11.84 20.85 -12.21
N SER A 201 -11.58 19.64 -11.76
CA SER A 201 -11.48 19.29 -10.35
C SER A 201 -10.06 19.60 -9.83
N VAL A 202 -9.95 20.41 -8.78
CA VAL A 202 -8.64 20.82 -8.22
C VAL A 202 -7.80 19.60 -7.80
N PRO A 203 -8.33 18.61 -7.04
CA PRO A 203 -7.57 17.41 -6.69
C PRO A 203 -7.09 16.64 -7.91
N THR A 204 -7.90 16.54 -8.97
CA THR A 204 -7.53 15.86 -10.22
C THR A 204 -6.41 16.61 -10.95
N ALA A 205 -6.47 17.94 -11.01
CA ALA A 205 -5.44 18.77 -11.63
C ALA A 205 -4.10 18.66 -10.91
N MET A 206 -4.08 18.77 -9.57
CA MET A 206 -2.89 18.57 -8.75
C MET A 206 -2.32 17.15 -8.93
N ARG A 207 -3.20 16.15 -9.00
CA ARG A 207 -2.83 14.75 -9.21
C ARG A 207 -2.19 14.53 -10.59
N ALA A 208 -2.71 15.16 -11.64
CA ALA A 208 -2.14 15.11 -12.98
C ALA A 208 -0.74 15.74 -13.00
N SER A 209 -0.61 16.91 -12.36
CA SER A 209 0.65 17.67 -12.32
C SER A 209 1.78 16.93 -11.60
N MET A 210 1.48 15.99 -10.69
CA MET A 210 2.48 15.22 -9.93
C MET A 210 2.68 13.76 -10.42
N ALA A 211 2.04 13.36 -11.50
CA ALA A 211 2.04 11.98 -12.00
C ALA A 211 3.37 11.58 -12.65
N ILE A 212 4.40 11.34 -11.86
CA ILE A 212 5.73 10.91 -12.36
C ILE A 212 5.60 9.55 -13.07
N PRO A 213 5.93 9.46 -14.38
CA PRO A 213 5.85 8.20 -15.12
C PRO A 213 6.65 7.07 -14.46
N GLY A 214 6.08 5.87 -14.43
CA GLY A 214 6.69 4.70 -13.80
C GLY A 214 6.61 4.68 -12.26
N VAL A 215 6.27 5.79 -11.61
CA VAL A 215 5.99 5.87 -10.16
C VAL A 215 4.48 5.92 -9.91
N PHE A 216 3.80 6.85 -10.55
CA PHE A 216 2.36 7.04 -10.43
C PHE A 216 1.64 6.80 -11.75
N SER A 217 0.42 6.28 -11.69
CA SER A 217 -0.41 6.12 -12.88
C SER A 217 -0.73 7.48 -13.52
N PRO A 218 -0.71 7.59 -14.85
CA PRO A 218 -1.17 8.78 -15.55
C PRO A 218 -2.62 9.13 -15.21
N VAL A 219 -3.01 10.38 -15.43
CA VAL A 219 -4.37 10.87 -15.25
C VAL A 219 -4.99 11.16 -16.61
N SER A 220 -6.14 10.55 -16.90
CA SER A 220 -6.89 10.85 -18.13
C SER A 220 -7.88 11.99 -17.89
N ILE A 221 -7.81 13.04 -18.71
CA ILE A 221 -8.77 14.16 -18.75
C ILE A 221 -9.21 14.35 -20.19
N GLY A 222 -10.47 14.04 -20.51
CA GLY A 222 -10.91 13.95 -21.90
C GLY A 222 -10.09 12.93 -22.69
N ASP A 223 -9.57 13.33 -23.84
CA ASP A 223 -8.72 12.49 -24.68
C ASP A 223 -7.22 12.57 -24.35
N MET A 224 -6.85 13.36 -23.33
CA MET A 224 -5.47 13.53 -22.91
C MET A 224 -5.06 12.51 -21.84
N VAL A 225 -3.84 12.02 -21.94
CA VAL A 225 -3.19 11.21 -20.91
C VAL A 225 -2.07 12.03 -20.27
N LEU A 226 -2.32 12.52 -19.06
CA LEU A 226 -1.49 13.50 -18.39
C LEU A 226 -0.53 12.85 -17.38
N VAL A 227 0.68 13.36 -17.38
CA VAL A 227 1.77 12.99 -16.47
C VAL A 227 2.38 14.26 -15.85
N ASP A 228 3.37 14.08 -14.95
CA ASP A 228 4.04 15.18 -14.23
C ASP A 228 4.46 16.31 -15.19
N GLY A 229 4.01 17.53 -14.83
CA GLY A 229 4.26 18.72 -15.64
C GLY A 229 5.73 19.11 -15.74
N GLY A 230 6.58 18.59 -14.86
CA GLY A 230 8.01 18.80 -14.91
C GLY A 230 8.69 18.28 -16.17
N LEU A 231 8.04 17.42 -16.98
CA LEU A 231 8.53 16.97 -18.29
C LEU A 231 8.43 18.08 -19.36
N ALA A 232 7.45 18.96 -19.28
CA ALA A 232 7.24 20.06 -20.23
C ALA A 232 7.62 21.42 -19.63
N ASN A 233 7.18 21.75 -18.41
CA ASN A 233 7.47 23.02 -17.75
C ASN A 233 7.53 22.86 -16.22
N ASN A 234 8.74 22.72 -15.68
CA ASN A 234 8.94 22.49 -14.25
C ASN A 234 8.90 23.77 -13.40
N PHE A 235 8.86 24.96 -14.00
CA PHE A 235 8.86 26.25 -13.30
C PHE A 235 8.04 27.27 -14.10
N PRO A 236 6.69 27.24 -14.02
CA PRO A 236 5.77 27.88 -14.95
C PRO A 236 5.57 29.40 -14.67
N ALA A 237 6.63 30.22 -14.78
CA ALA A 237 6.54 31.67 -14.63
C ALA A 237 5.81 32.35 -15.81
N ASP A 238 5.95 31.77 -17.01
CA ASP A 238 5.22 32.19 -18.21
C ASP A 238 3.70 32.10 -18.02
N VAL A 239 3.23 31.05 -17.36
CA VAL A 239 1.79 30.87 -17.03
C VAL A 239 1.27 32.02 -16.17
N LEU A 240 2.05 32.56 -15.23
CA LEU A 240 1.66 33.69 -14.42
C LEU A 240 1.57 34.99 -15.23
N ARG A 241 2.48 35.20 -16.21
CA ARG A 241 2.37 36.34 -17.13
C ARG A 241 1.07 36.28 -17.93
N ASP A 242 0.72 35.08 -18.42
CA ASP A 242 -0.53 34.83 -19.14
C ASP A 242 -1.78 35.00 -18.26
N MET A 243 -1.66 34.83 -16.93
CA MET A 243 -2.71 35.10 -15.95
C MET A 243 -2.82 36.59 -15.65
N GLY A 244 -1.88 37.41 -16.08
CA GLY A 244 -1.87 38.86 -15.87
C GLY A 244 -1.06 39.34 -14.67
N ALA A 245 -0.07 38.56 -14.21
CA ALA A 245 0.86 39.00 -13.17
C ALA A 245 1.84 40.06 -13.71
N ASP A 246 1.89 41.23 -13.05
CA ASP A 246 2.87 42.26 -13.34
C ASP A 246 4.21 42.01 -12.69
N ILE A 247 4.18 41.42 -11.49
CA ILE A 247 5.37 41.04 -10.68
C ILE A 247 5.32 39.57 -10.41
N ILE A 248 6.44 38.88 -10.66
CA ILE A 248 6.57 37.41 -10.44
C ILE A 248 7.61 37.13 -9.38
N ILE A 249 7.21 36.46 -8.30
CA ILE A 249 8.11 35.91 -7.28
C ILE A 249 8.19 34.40 -7.47
N GLY A 250 9.38 33.90 -7.78
CA GLY A 250 9.60 32.48 -8.05
C GLY A 250 10.29 31.77 -6.88
N VAL A 251 9.80 30.57 -6.52
CA VAL A 251 10.47 29.68 -5.55
C VAL A 251 10.89 28.42 -6.30
N GLU A 252 12.19 28.24 -6.50
CA GLU A 252 12.75 27.15 -7.28
C GLU A 252 13.53 26.17 -6.39
N VAL A 253 13.12 24.88 -6.42
CA VAL A 253 13.68 23.80 -5.60
C VAL A 253 14.44 22.75 -6.42
N THR A 254 14.88 23.11 -7.62
CA THR A 254 15.71 22.26 -8.49
C THR A 254 17.18 22.59 -8.34
N SER A 255 18.03 21.55 -8.20
CA SER A 255 19.49 21.72 -8.08
C SER A 255 20.15 21.75 -9.46
N GLU A 256 21.04 22.72 -9.67
CA GLU A 256 21.90 22.80 -10.88
C GLU A 256 23.20 21.96 -10.74
N LYS A 257 23.37 21.27 -9.62
CA LYS A 257 24.59 20.52 -9.36
C LYS A 257 24.81 19.44 -10.42
N LYS A 258 25.99 19.44 -11.05
CA LYS A 258 26.41 18.35 -11.94
C LYS A 258 26.40 17.03 -11.18
N ILE A 259 25.68 16.05 -11.73
CA ILE A 259 25.42 14.76 -11.12
C ILE A 259 26.45 13.77 -11.62
N THR A 260 26.91 12.94 -10.72
CA THR A 260 27.82 11.84 -10.98
C THR A 260 27.04 10.51 -11.08
N LYS A 261 27.68 9.45 -11.60
CA LYS A 261 27.10 8.10 -11.65
C LYS A 261 26.62 7.60 -10.29
N LYS A 262 27.20 8.10 -9.19
CA LYS A 262 26.82 7.73 -7.83
C LYS A 262 25.46 8.28 -7.39
N ASP A 263 24.97 9.30 -8.09
CA ASP A 263 23.71 9.98 -7.78
C ASP A 263 22.50 9.37 -8.51
N ILE A 264 22.73 8.36 -9.40
CA ILE A 264 21.68 7.66 -10.16
C ILE A 264 21.80 6.15 -9.86
N GLN A 265 21.23 5.73 -8.75
CA GLN A 265 21.30 4.34 -8.30
C GLN A 265 19.95 3.61 -8.33
N SER A 266 18.85 4.32 -8.62
CA SER A 266 17.51 3.74 -8.66
C SER A 266 16.67 4.27 -9.83
N LEU A 267 15.71 3.47 -10.28
CA LEU A 267 14.77 3.84 -11.34
C LEU A 267 14.02 5.15 -11.03
N PRO A 268 13.49 5.40 -9.81
CA PRO A 268 12.86 6.68 -9.48
C PRO A 268 13.81 7.87 -9.59
N GLN A 269 15.10 7.70 -9.26
CA GLN A 269 16.10 8.77 -9.43
C GLN A 269 16.37 9.04 -10.90
N LEU A 270 16.44 8.00 -11.74
CA LEU A 270 16.60 8.14 -13.19
C LEU A 270 15.40 8.88 -13.81
N LEU A 271 14.18 8.46 -13.49
CA LEU A 271 12.94 9.07 -14.00
C LEU A 271 12.81 10.53 -13.54
N GLY A 272 13.07 10.81 -12.26
CA GLY A 272 13.10 12.18 -11.76
C GLY A 272 14.13 13.07 -12.46
N ARG A 273 15.18 12.50 -13.04
CA ARG A 273 16.20 13.22 -13.82
C ARG A 273 15.76 13.50 -15.25
N LEU A 274 15.05 12.59 -15.87
CA LEU A 274 14.44 12.85 -17.18
C LEU A 274 13.52 14.07 -17.12
N VAL A 275 12.71 14.16 -16.05
CA VAL A 275 11.85 15.30 -15.75
C VAL A 275 12.65 16.61 -15.64
N VAL A 276 13.76 16.63 -14.89
CA VAL A 276 14.55 17.85 -14.66
C VAL A 276 15.36 18.29 -15.90
N ASN A 277 15.88 17.34 -16.69
CA ASN A 277 16.76 17.65 -17.83
C ASN A 277 15.99 18.05 -19.09
N GLY A 278 14.79 17.49 -19.30
CA GLY A 278 13.97 17.75 -20.49
C GLY A 278 13.56 19.22 -20.68
N THR A 279 13.46 19.98 -19.59
CA THR A 279 12.93 21.37 -19.59
C THR A 279 13.97 22.43 -19.31
N SER A 280 15.24 22.15 -19.54
CA SER A 280 16.32 23.09 -19.16
C SER A 280 16.28 24.43 -19.89
N ALA A 281 15.90 24.45 -21.18
CA ALA A 281 15.78 25.69 -21.98
C ALA A 281 14.60 26.55 -21.49
N LYS A 282 13.38 26.00 -21.44
CA LYS A 282 12.18 26.70 -21.00
C LYS A 282 12.30 27.19 -19.56
N ARG A 283 12.93 26.39 -18.68
CA ARG A 283 13.20 26.81 -17.31
C ARG A 283 14.13 28.03 -17.24
N LYS A 284 15.11 28.16 -18.14
CA LYS A 284 16.00 29.32 -18.19
C LYS A 284 15.19 30.58 -18.58
N GLU A 285 14.35 30.50 -19.61
CA GLU A 285 13.46 31.58 -20.01
C GLU A 285 12.51 32.00 -18.87
N ASN A 286 11.88 31.04 -18.20
CA ASN A 286 10.98 31.30 -17.07
C ASN A 286 11.68 31.93 -15.86
N ARG A 287 12.96 31.67 -15.63
CA ARG A 287 13.75 32.33 -14.59
C ARG A 287 13.96 33.82 -14.87
N GLU A 288 14.09 34.17 -16.15
CA GLU A 288 14.27 35.57 -16.59
C GLU A 288 12.97 36.41 -16.44
N LEU A 289 11.81 35.75 -16.37
CA LEU A 289 10.51 36.38 -16.12
C LEU A 289 10.30 36.75 -14.64
N CYS A 290 11.08 36.22 -13.71
CA CYS A 290 10.93 36.47 -12.29
C CYS A 290 11.63 37.74 -11.85
N ASP A 291 10.89 38.62 -11.16
CA ASP A 291 11.43 39.83 -10.53
C ASP A 291 12.24 39.48 -9.28
N VAL A 292 11.81 38.48 -8.52
CA VAL A 292 12.55 37.89 -7.40
C VAL A 292 12.56 36.36 -7.52
N ARG A 293 13.75 35.74 -7.42
CA ARG A 293 13.90 34.29 -7.48
C ARG A 293 14.53 33.76 -6.20
N ILE A 294 13.73 33.06 -5.41
CA ILE A 294 14.10 32.44 -4.13
C ILE A 294 14.55 30.99 -4.42
N VAL A 295 15.82 30.69 -4.15
CA VAL A 295 16.40 29.36 -4.37
C VAL A 295 16.89 28.80 -3.04
N PRO A 296 16.06 28.05 -2.29
CA PRO A 296 16.44 27.47 -1.00
C PRO A 296 17.58 26.45 -1.14
N ASP A 297 18.38 26.29 -0.10
CA ASP A 297 19.35 25.18 -0.03
C ASP A 297 18.64 23.86 0.24
N ILE A 298 18.60 23.02 -0.77
CA ILE A 298 17.98 21.69 -0.74
C ILE A 298 19.01 20.55 -0.61
N SER A 299 20.27 20.88 -0.31
CA SER A 299 21.34 19.89 -0.19
C SER A 299 21.06 18.90 0.95
N GLY A 300 21.37 17.63 0.71
CA GLY A 300 21.11 16.54 1.67
C GLY A 300 19.72 15.92 1.58
N PHE A 301 18.80 16.46 0.75
CA PHE A 301 17.44 15.93 0.60
C PHE A 301 17.15 15.45 -0.82
N GLY A 302 16.54 14.25 -0.90
CA GLY A 302 16.02 13.65 -2.12
C GLY A 302 14.55 14.00 -2.39
N MET A 303 14.02 13.52 -3.51
CA MET A 303 12.59 13.70 -3.87
C MET A 303 11.63 12.99 -2.89
N LEU A 304 12.10 11.94 -2.20
CA LEU A 304 11.32 11.13 -1.26
C LEU A 304 11.67 11.38 0.21
N SER A 305 12.33 12.48 0.55
CA SER A 305 12.71 12.85 1.92
C SER A 305 11.53 13.44 2.71
N PHE A 306 10.47 12.65 2.90
CA PHE A 306 9.23 13.05 3.57
C PHE A 306 9.19 12.73 5.07
N THR A 307 10.33 12.76 5.78
CA THR A 307 10.30 12.62 7.24
C THR A 307 9.93 13.96 7.90
N PRO A 308 9.24 13.96 9.07
CA PRO A 308 8.90 15.21 9.78
C PRO A 308 10.11 16.14 9.95
N ALA A 309 11.26 15.62 10.39
CA ALA A 309 12.48 16.40 10.56
C ALA A 309 13.01 16.99 9.24
N ALA A 310 12.86 16.27 8.12
CA ALA A 310 13.25 16.78 6.81
C ALA A 310 12.30 17.90 6.34
N ILE A 311 11.02 17.74 6.55
CA ILE A 311 10.00 18.76 6.23
C ILE A 311 10.28 20.04 7.02
N ASP A 312 10.41 19.96 8.34
CA ASP A 312 10.72 21.12 9.20
C ASP A 312 12.00 21.83 8.75
N THR A 313 13.05 21.07 8.44
CA THR A 313 14.30 21.65 7.94
C THR A 313 14.11 22.37 6.61
N LEU A 314 13.39 21.77 5.67
CA LEU A 314 13.15 22.35 4.35
C LEU A 314 12.28 23.62 4.43
N VAL A 315 11.23 23.61 5.25
CA VAL A 315 10.41 24.79 5.53
C VAL A 315 11.27 25.91 6.10
N GLY A 316 12.08 25.62 7.12
CA GLY A 316 13.01 26.59 7.72
C GLY A 316 14.02 27.18 6.71
N ARG A 317 14.55 26.34 5.79
CA ARG A 317 15.46 26.82 4.72
C ARG A 317 14.74 27.68 3.69
N GLY A 318 13.49 27.37 3.35
CA GLY A 318 12.67 28.19 2.48
C GLY A 318 12.42 29.58 3.06
N TYR A 319 12.03 29.64 4.33
CA TYR A 319 11.82 30.88 5.08
C TYR A 319 13.12 31.73 5.14
N LYS A 320 14.22 31.10 5.59
CA LYS A 320 15.51 31.79 5.70
C LYS A 320 15.97 32.36 4.35
N LYS A 321 15.79 31.59 3.27
CA LYS A 321 16.20 32.04 1.94
C LYS A 321 15.33 33.19 1.43
N ALA A 322 14.02 33.19 1.69
CA ALA A 322 13.14 34.30 1.37
C ALA A 322 13.54 35.58 2.14
N ALA A 323 13.92 35.45 3.42
CA ALA A 323 14.38 36.56 4.24
C ALA A 323 15.69 37.21 3.72
N GLU A 324 16.54 36.50 2.99
CA GLU A 324 17.72 37.10 2.35
C GLU A 324 17.35 38.12 1.26
N TYR A 325 16.15 38.05 0.71
CA TYR A 325 15.61 39.01 -0.28
C TYR A 325 14.74 40.11 0.34
N HIS A 326 14.84 40.35 1.67
CA HIS A 326 14.00 41.30 2.41
C HIS A 326 13.88 42.67 1.75
N GLU A 327 15.02 43.29 1.42
CA GLU A 327 15.04 44.63 0.82
C GLU A 327 14.31 44.70 -0.53
N GLN A 328 14.51 43.67 -1.39
CA GLN A 328 13.86 43.61 -2.69
C GLN A 328 12.34 43.42 -2.54
N LEU A 329 11.93 42.49 -1.66
CA LEU A 329 10.54 42.20 -1.38
C LEU A 329 9.84 43.41 -0.71
N LEU A 330 10.54 44.11 0.20
CA LEU A 330 10.02 45.32 0.83
C LEU A 330 9.82 46.45 -0.19
N ALA A 331 10.75 46.59 -1.15
CA ALA A 331 10.61 47.60 -2.25
C ALA A 331 9.36 47.29 -3.13
N ILE A 332 9.13 45.99 -3.44
CA ILE A 332 7.90 45.55 -4.13
C ILE A 332 6.66 45.92 -3.30
N LYS A 333 6.66 45.62 -2.01
CA LYS A 333 5.55 45.95 -1.10
C LYS A 333 5.27 47.46 -1.09
N GLN A 334 6.31 48.28 -0.96
CA GLN A 334 6.16 49.75 -0.98
C GLN A 334 5.60 50.26 -2.31
N LEU A 335 6.03 49.68 -3.44
CA LEU A 335 5.49 50.02 -4.77
C LEU A 335 3.99 49.71 -4.84
N ILE A 336 3.57 48.55 -4.36
CA ILE A 336 2.18 48.12 -4.33
C ILE A 336 1.35 49.05 -3.44
N ASP A 337 1.78 49.29 -2.21
CA ASP A 337 1.07 50.15 -1.24
C ASP A 337 0.94 51.58 -1.72
N LYS A 338 1.99 52.14 -2.31
CA LYS A 338 1.96 53.47 -2.90
C LYS A 338 0.95 53.58 -4.04
N THR A 339 0.86 52.57 -4.88
CA THR A 339 -0.04 52.54 -6.03
C THR A 339 -1.50 52.28 -5.60
N ALA A 340 -1.69 51.48 -4.56
CA ALA A 340 -3.02 51.18 -4.01
C ALA A 340 -3.59 52.30 -3.12
N GLY A 341 -2.76 53.24 -2.68
CA GLY A 341 -3.18 54.36 -1.80
C GLY A 341 -3.37 53.96 -0.32
N ALA A 342 -3.29 52.70 0.01
CA ALA A 342 -3.37 52.17 1.37
C ALA A 342 -2.74 50.77 1.44
N PRO A 343 -2.25 50.32 2.61
CA PRO A 343 -1.79 48.92 2.80
C PRO A 343 -2.91 47.94 2.53
N ILE A 344 -2.62 46.93 1.69
CA ILE A 344 -3.56 45.87 1.36
C ILE A 344 -3.25 44.67 2.25
N LYS A 345 -4.24 44.19 2.99
CA LYS A 345 -4.23 42.96 3.72
C LYS A 345 -5.31 42.05 3.13
N LYS A 346 -4.89 40.94 2.49
CA LYS A 346 -5.81 39.91 2.01
C LYS A 346 -6.01 38.90 3.15
N GLU A 347 -7.22 38.85 3.70
CA GLU A 347 -7.57 37.80 4.66
C GLU A 347 -8.04 36.58 3.89
N LEU A 348 -7.32 35.48 4.04
CA LEU A 348 -7.72 34.17 3.55
C LEU A 348 -8.41 33.45 4.70
N HIS A 349 -9.59 32.91 4.43
CA HIS A 349 -10.28 32.04 5.39
C HIS A 349 -9.83 30.60 5.18
N ALA A 350 -9.60 29.88 6.27
CA ALA A 350 -9.27 28.47 6.23
C ALA A 350 -10.33 27.69 5.44
N PRO A 351 -9.94 26.77 4.55
CA PRO A 351 -10.90 25.98 3.79
C PRO A 351 -11.64 25.00 4.72
N LYS A 352 -12.87 24.64 4.36
CA LYS A 352 -13.72 23.71 5.13
C LYS A 352 -13.08 22.35 5.34
N SER A 353 -12.18 21.93 4.44
CA SER A 353 -11.41 20.70 4.56
C SER A 353 -10.58 20.61 5.86
N VAL A 354 -10.12 21.71 6.42
CA VAL A 354 -9.41 21.71 7.72
C VAL A 354 -10.30 21.15 8.82
N ASN A 355 -11.57 21.51 8.86
CA ASN A 355 -12.51 21.02 9.84
C ASN A 355 -12.74 19.49 9.70
N ILE A 356 -12.81 18.99 8.46
CA ILE A 356 -13.02 17.55 8.20
C ILE A 356 -11.79 16.71 8.59
N LEU A 357 -10.58 17.26 8.44
CA LEU A 357 -9.34 16.58 8.82
C LEU A 357 -9.16 16.53 10.34
N GLU A 358 -9.61 17.55 11.06
CA GLU A 358 -9.39 17.69 12.51
C GLU A 358 -10.58 17.22 13.36
N HIS A 359 -11.81 17.19 12.80
CA HIS A 359 -13.05 16.90 13.54
C HIS A 359 -13.89 15.80 12.89
N PRO A 360 -14.63 15.02 13.68
CA PRO A 360 -15.60 14.06 13.16
C PRO A 360 -16.73 14.75 12.39
N VAL A 361 -17.15 14.16 11.26
CA VAL A 361 -18.22 14.67 10.40
C VAL A 361 -19.44 13.76 10.40
N LEU A 362 -20.64 14.35 10.38
CA LEU A 362 -21.90 13.62 10.28
C LEU A 362 -22.16 13.23 8.81
N ILE A 363 -22.27 11.92 8.54
CA ILE A 363 -22.57 11.40 7.21
C ILE A 363 -24.06 11.12 7.05
N SER A 364 -24.77 11.98 6.35
CA SER A 364 -26.22 11.88 6.13
C SER A 364 -26.60 10.88 5.05
N ASN A 365 -25.76 10.70 4.03
CA ASN A 365 -26.01 9.75 2.96
C ASN A 365 -24.71 9.06 2.53
N ILE A 366 -24.81 7.80 2.09
CA ILE A 366 -23.68 7.01 1.56
C ILE A 366 -24.11 6.42 0.22
N SER A 367 -23.38 6.74 -0.84
CA SER A 367 -23.51 6.12 -2.16
C SER A 367 -22.27 5.31 -2.49
N ILE A 368 -22.42 4.16 -3.12
CA ILE A 368 -21.33 3.31 -3.58
C ILE A 368 -21.57 2.94 -5.03
N ASP A 369 -20.76 3.45 -5.93
CA ASP A 369 -20.82 3.19 -7.36
C ASP A 369 -19.84 2.09 -7.78
N GLY A 370 -20.06 1.47 -8.95
CA GLY A 370 -19.23 0.39 -9.48
C GLY A 370 -19.53 -1.00 -8.92
N VAL A 371 -20.56 -1.12 -8.07
CA VAL A 371 -21.05 -2.37 -7.49
C VAL A 371 -22.57 -2.45 -7.51
N THR A 372 -23.11 -3.66 -7.41
CA THR A 372 -24.57 -3.86 -7.30
C THR A 372 -25.07 -3.47 -5.90
N ASP A 373 -26.36 -3.13 -5.76
CA ASP A 373 -26.99 -2.80 -4.47
C ASP A 373 -26.78 -3.88 -3.39
N LYS A 374 -26.77 -5.16 -3.80
CA LYS A 374 -26.52 -6.27 -2.89
C LYS A 374 -25.09 -6.28 -2.37
N GLN A 375 -24.12 -6.01 -3.24
CA GLN A 375 -22.72 -5.89 -2.89
C GLN A 375 -22.48 -4.66 -2.02
N SER A 376 -23.08 -3.51 -2.37
CA SER A 376 -23.02 -2.27 -1.58
C SER A 376 -23.50 -2.50 -0.14
N ARG A 377 -24.68 -3.07 0.06
CA ARG A 377 -25.20 -3.37 1.40
C ARG A 377 -24.29 -4.32 2.20
N TRP A 378 -23.66 -5.28 1.52
CA TRP A 378 -22.72 -6.18 2.19
C TRP A 378 -21.43 -5.47 2.59
N LEU A 379 -20.86 -4.63 1.70
CA LEU A 379 -19.66 -3.83 1.96
C LEU A 379 -19.89 -2.87 3.13
N MET A 380 -21.00 -2.12 3.13
CA MET A 380 -21.36 -1.23 4.24
C MET A 380 -21.44 -1.97 5.58
N ARG A 381 -22.05 -3.16 5.60
CA ARG A 381 -22.14 -3.98 6.82
C ARG A 381 -20.75 -4.42 7.31
N LYS A 382 -19.84 -4.75 6.40
CA LYS A 382 -18.47 -5.21 6.74
C LYS A 382 -17.57 -4.09 7.21
N SER A 383 -17.68 -2.90 6.62
CA SER A 383 -16.92 -1.72 7.02
C SER A 383 -17.46 -1.06 8.30
N GLY A 384 -18.71 -1.36 8.66
CA GLY A 384 -19.41 -0.69 9.76
C GLY A 384 -19.95 0.70 9.40
N LEU A 385 -19.88 1.10 8.11
CA LEU A 385 -20.44 2.38 7.66
C LEU A 385 -21.97 2.35 7.73
N LYS A 386 -22.55 3.41 8.30
CA LYS A 386 -23.99 3.63 8.41
C LYS A 386 -24.32 5.10 8.19
N THR A 387 -25.46 5.36 7.58
CA THR A 387 -26.00 6.70 7.43
C THR A 387 -26.44 7.26 8.78
N GLY A 388 -26.30 8.57 8.99
CA GLY A 388 -26.68 9.24 10.22
C GLY A 388 -25.68 9.08 11.38
N GLU A 389 -24.52 8.48 11.14
CA GLU A 389 -23.44 8.37 12.13
C GLU A 389 -22.29 9.34 11.82
N THR A 390 -21.49 9.61 12.84
CA THR A 390 -20.36 10.55 12.77
C THR A 390 -19.06 9.77 12.63
N TYR A 391 -18.20 10.19 11.68
CA TYR A 391 -16.93 9.54 11.38
C TYR A 391 -15.76 10.52 11.43
N THR A 392 -14.63 10.07 11.97
CA THR A 392 -13.33 10.72 11.78
C THR A 392 -12.76 10.34 10.43
N LYS A 393 -11.79 11.10 9.92
CA LYS A 393 -11.02 10.75 8.73
C LYS A 393 -10.45 9.32 8.81
N ASP A 394 -9.81 8.97 9.93
CA ASP A 394 -9.25 7.61 10.14
C ASP A 394 -10.34 6.51 10.10
N GLY A 395 -11.55 6.84 10.56
CA GLY A 395 -12.70 5.93 10.49
C GLY A 395 -13.14 5.66 9.06
N LEU A 396 -13.20 6.71 8.21
CA LEU A 396 -13.49 6.59 6.79
C LEU A 396 -12.38 5.85 6.04
N GLU A 397 -11.12 6.21 6.25
CA GLU A 397 -9.98 5.52 5.63
C GLU A 397 -9.93 4.03 5.99
N ARG A 398 -10.26 3.68 7.24
CA ARG A 398 -10.35 2.27 7.66
C ARG A 398 -11.42 1.51 6.87
N ALA A 399 -12.60 2.10 6.68
CA ALA A 399 -13.67 1.50 5.89
C ALA A 399 -13.25 1.30 4.41
N ILE A 400 -12.62 2.31 3.82
CA ILE A 400 -12.10 2.25 2.46
C ILE A 400 -11.00 1.19 2.33
N ASN A 401 -10.12 1.08 3.31
CA ASN A 401 -9.07 0.06 3.32
C ASN A 401 -9.63 -1.36 3.42
N ILE A 402 -10.77 -1.58 4.09
CA ILE A 402 -11.49 -2.87 4.05
C ILE A 402 -11.93 -3.20 2.63
N TYR A 403 -12.46 -2.22 1.87
CA TYR A 403 -12.88 -2.44 0.49
C TYR A 403 -11.69 -2.73 -0.43
N ARG A 404 -10.62 -1.97 -0.32
CA ARG A 404 -9.36 -2.20 -1.05
C ARG A 404 -8.74 -3.55 -0.70
N GLY A 405 -8.80 -3.94 0.56
CA GLY A 405 -8.28 -5.21 1.08
C GLY A 405 -8.97 -6.45 0.51
N THR A 406 -10.14 -6.32 -0.11
CA THR A 406 -10.79 -7.43 -0.85
C THR A 406 -9.96 -7.91 -2.03
N GLY A 407 -9.14 -7.02 -2.62
CA GLY A 407 -8.40 -7.28 -3.87
C GLY A 407 -9.30 -7.37 -5.12
N CYS A 408 -10.60 -7.07 -4.99
CA CYS A 408 -11.58 -7.15 -6.08
C CYS A 408 -11.69 -5.84 -6.88
N PHE A 409 -11.05 -4.78 -6.42
CA PHE A 409 -11.10 -3.44 -7.02
C PHE A 409 -9.69 -2.93 -7.29
N ASP A 410 -9.48 -2.41 -8.50
CA ASP A 410 -8.23 -1.73 -8.86
C ASP A 410 -8.17 -0.34 -8.22
N GLU A 411 -9.33 0.30 -8.10
CA GLU A 411 -9.43 1.63 -7.52
C GLU A 411 -10.64 1.70 -6.58
N VAL A 412 -10.42 2.27 -5.40
CA VAL A 412 -11.47 2.61 -4.42
C VAL A 412 -11.18 4.01 -3.95
N THR A 413 -11.98 4.95 -4.43
CA THR A 413 -11.88 6.36 -4.06
C THR A 413 -13.16 6.84 -3.40
N TYR A 414 -13.06 7.90 -2.64
CA TYR A 414 -14.23 8.53 -2.04
C TYR A 414 -14.10 10.06 -2.06
N ASN A 415 -15.24 10.72 -2.01
CA ASN A 415 -15.31 12.13 -1.71
C ASN A 415 -16.41 12.41 -0.67
N VAL A 416 -16.17 13.44 0.11
CA VAL A 416 -17.11 13.96 1.11
C VAL A 416 -17.63 15.29 0.60
N LYS A 417 -18.94 15.38 0.35
CA LYS A 417 -19.60 16.59 -0.15
C LYS A 417 -20.61 17.10 0.86
N GLU A 418 -20.76 18.42 0.97
CA GLU A 418 -21.83 18.98 1.79
C GLU A 418 -23.19 18.45 1.36
N HIS A 419 -24.02 18.16 2.33
CA HIS A 419 -25.41 17.80 2.06
C HIS A 419 -26.19 19.08 1.82
N ASP A 420 -26.75 19.27 0.60
CA ASP A 420 -27.62 20.37 0.29
C ASP A 420 -28.86 20.30 1.19
N SER A 421 -28.86 21.06 2.29
CA SER A 421 -30.03 21.21 3.13
C SER A 421 -31.04 22.07 2.38
N ILE A 422 -32.04 21.40 1.78
CA ILE A 422 -33.22 22.07 1.22
C ILE A 422 -33.91 22.83 2.36
N HIS A 423 -33.78 24.14 2.37
CA HIS A 423 -34.58 25.12 3.09
C HIS A 423 -34.95 24.80 4.55
N GLY A 424 -34.15 25.27 5.49
CA GLY A 424 -34.53 25.36 6.90
C GLY A 424 -33.41 25.87 7.79
N LYS A 425 -33.64 27.03 8.39
CA LYS A 425 -32.74 27.65 9.37
C LYS A 425 -32.58 26.78 10.61
N ASP A 426 -31.65 25.81 10.57
CA ASP A 426 -31.07 25.27 11.79
C ASP A 426 -29.55 25.13 11.59
N LEU A 427 -28.87 26.08 12.16
CA LEU A 427 -27.43 26.38 12.05
C LEU A 427 -26.54 25.41 12.86
N LEU A 428 -26.95 24.17 13.17
CA LEU A 428 -26.25 23.37 14.18
C LEU A 428 -25.66 22.03 13.72
N SER A 429 -25.78 21.60 12.47
CA SER A 429 -24.98 20.45 12.00
C SER A 429 -24.75 20.47 10.49
N GLU A 430 -23.55 20.86 10.08
CA GLU A 430 -23.07 20.57 8.74
C GLU A 430 -23.08 19.06 8.56
N SER A 431 -23.90 18.57 7.65
CA SER A 431 -23.95 17.15 7.30
C SER A 431 -23.40 16.93 5.90
N TYR A 432 -22.83 15.76 5.67
CA TYR A 432 -22.09 15.44 4.45
C TYR A 432 -22.63 14.18 3.79
N ASN A 433 -22.52 14.12 2.48
CA ASN A 433 -22.71 12.93 1.65
C ASN A 433 -21.35 12.28 1.41
N LEU A 434 -21.25 10.99 1.68
CA LEU A 434 -20.08 10.17 1.35
C LEU A 434 -20.35 9.42 0.05
N ASN A 435 -19.62 9.75 -1.02
CA ASN A 435 -19.72 9.06 -2.30
C ASN A 435 -18.45 8.23 -2.50
N ILE A 436 -18.62 6.91 -2.68
CA ILE A 436 -17.53 5.95 -2.85
C ILE A 436 -17.60 5.42 -4.27
N HIS A 437 -16.48 5.52 -5.00
CA HIS A 437 -16.35 5.03 -6.37
C HIS A 437 -15.42 3.84 -6.40
N MET A 438 -15.90 2.73 -6.96
CA MET A 438 -15.17 1.48 -7.06
C MET A 438 -14.99 1.06 -8.50
N LYS A 439 -13.75 0.89 -8.95
CA LYS A 439 -13.43 0.34 -10.26
C LYS A 439 -13.07 -1.13 -10.10
N PRO A 440 -13.83 -2.06 -10.69
CA PRO A 440 -13.52 -3.47 -10.63
C PRO A 440 -12.11 -3.78 -11.17
N ALA A 441 -11.42 -4.71 -10.53
CA ALA A 441 -10.12 -5.20 -10.98
C ALA A 441 -10.28 -6.13 -12.19
N GLN A 442 -9.21 -6.30 -12.96
CA GLN A 442 -9.12 -7.38 -13.93
C GLN A 442 -9.35 -8.72 -13.23
N PRO A 443 -10.24 -9.59 -13.76
CA PRO A 443 -10.74 -10.72 -12.99
C PRO A 443 -9.70 -11.84 -12.79
N HIS A 444 -8.72 -11.94 -13.69
CA HIS A 444 -7.74 -13.04 -13.70
C HIS A 444 -6.38 -12.55 -13.25
N VAL A 445 -5.59 -13.49 -12.72
CA VAL A 445 -4.24 -13.20 -12.21
C VAL A 445 -3.29 -14.29 -12.72
N PHE A 446 -2.16 -13.87 -13.26
CA PHE A 446 -0.99 -14.71 -13.45
C PHE A 446 0.11 -14.24 -12.48
N GLY A 447 0.74 -15.18 -11.77
CA GLY A 447 1.75 -14.83 -10.77
C GLY A 447 2.96 -15.75 -10.83
N VAL A 448 4.11 -15.20 -10.44
CA VAL A 448 5.36 -15.94 -10.33
C VAL A 448 6.01 -15.66 -8.97
N GLY A 449 6.34 -16.74 -8.27
CA GLY A 449 7.13 -16.72 -7.04
C GLY A 449 8.48 -17.40 -7.25
N LEU A 450 9.53 -16.90 -6.61
CA LEU A 450 10.88 -17.46 -6.64
C LEU A 450 11.33 -17.74 -5.21
N HIS A 451 11.91 -18.91 -5.01
CA HIS A 451 12.46 -19.33 -3.74
C HIS A 451 13.76 -20.11 -3.97
N TYR A 452 14.69 -19.95 -3.05
CA TYR A 452 15.86 -20.80 -2.93
C TYR A 452 16.17 -21.03 -1.45
N ASP A 453 16.44 -22.27 -1.07
CA ASP A 453 17.07 -22.56 0.21
C ASP A 453 18.05 -23.73 0.13
N THR A 454 18.85 -23.89 1.19
CA THR A 454 19.89 -24.93 1.25
C THR A 454 19.37 -26.35 1.49
N GLU A 455 18.08 -26.52 1.81
CA GLU A 455 17.47 -27.82 2.07
C GLU A 455 16.74 -28.36 0.83
N GLU A 456 15.98 -27.50 0.11
CA GLU A 456 15.21 -27.90 -1.09
C GLU A 456 15.82 -27.43 -2.41
N GLY A 457 16.77 -26.46 -2.37
CA GLY A 457 17.29 -25.83 -3.58
C GLY A 457 16.36 -24.78 -4.18
N ALA A 458 16.42 -24.60 -5.50
CA ALA A 458 15.60 -23.60 -6.20
C ALA A 458 14.18 -24.09 -6.44
N GLY A 459 13.22 -23.19 -6.26
CA GLY A 459 11.81 -23.40 -6.54
C GLY A 459 11.19 -22.21 -7.28
N ILE A 460 10.31 -22.49 -8.23
CA ILE A 460 9.49 -21.51 -8.94
C ILE A 460 8.04 -21.87 -8.66
N LEU A 461 7.29 -20.89 -8.14
CA LEU A 461 5.84 -20.98 -8.01
C LEU A 461 5.19 -20.32 -9.22
N ILE A 462 4.33 -21.03 -9.91
CA ILE A 462 3.45 -20.52 -10.95
C ILE A 462 2.04 -20.49 -10.37
N HIS A 463 1.43 -19.32 -10.40
CA HIS A 463 0.05 -19.09 -9.98
C HIS A 463 -0.81 -18.67 -11.16
N LEU A 464 -1.98 -19.30 -11.32
CA LEU A 464 -3.02 -18.92 -12.26
C LEU A 464 -4.36 -18.85 -11.53
N GLY A 465 -4.87 -17.64 -11.34
CA GLY A 465 -6.18 -17.38 -10.75
C GLY A 465 -7.19 -16.95 -11.83
N LEU A 466 -8.22 -17.74 -12.06
CA LEU A 466 -9.33 -17.37 -12.95
C LEU A 466 -10.50 -16.85 -12.10
N ASN A 467 -10.99 -15.66 -12.45
CA ASN A 467 -12.01 -14.92 -11.68
C ASN A 467 -11.64 -14.68 -10.20
N GLU A 468 -10.38 -14.74 -9.86
CA GLU A 468 -9.93 -14.64 -8.48
C GLU A 468 -10.24 -13.28 -7.85
N LYS A 469 -10.11 -12.21 -8.65
CA LYS A 469 -10.41 -10.84 -8.22
C LYS A 469 -11.89 -10.45 -8.35
N GLN A 470 -12.77 -11.39 -8.70
CA GLN A 470 -14.20 -11.11 -8.74
C GLN A 470 -14.82 -11.14 -7.33
N PHE A 471 -15.77 -10.24 -7.13
CA PHE A 471 -16.53 -10.15 -5.90
C PHE A 471 -17.65 -11.22 -5.87
N GLY A 472 -17.29 -12.45 -5.49
CA GLY A 472 -18.19 -13.61 -5.49
C GLY A 472 -18.20 -14.37 -6.83
N GLY A 473 -18.99 -15.45 -6.88
CA GLY A 473 -19.07 -16.32 -8.04
C GLY A 473 -18.07 -17.45 -8.07
N SER A 474 -17.84 -18.01 -9.25
CA SER A 474 -16.92 -19.15 -9.47
C SER A 474 -15.50 -18.66 -9.67
N LYS A 475 -14.59 -19.19 -8.87
CA LYS A 475 -13.14 -18.91 -8.93
C LYS A 475 -12.39 -20.20 -9.13
N PHE A 476 -11.31 -20.19 -9.88
CA PHE A 476 -10.42 -21.32 -10.06
C PHE A 476 -8.98 -20.87 -9.85
N ASN A 477 -8.22 -21.60 -9.01
CA ASN A 477 -6.83 -21.31 -8.72
C ASN A 477 -5.98 -22.55 -8.96
N LEU A 478 -4.89 -22.36 -9.72
CA LEU A 478 -3.81 -23.32 -9.89
C LEU A 478 -2.53 -22.74 -9.27
N ASN A 479 -1.94 -23.47 -8.33
CA ASN A 479 -0.61 -23.19 -7.79
C ASN A 479 0.29 -24.37 -8.10
N ALA A 480 1.33 -24.17 -8.91
CA ALA A 480 2.31 -25.20 -9.26
C ALA A 480 3.70 -24.79 -8.79
N LYS A 481 4.25 -25.51 -7.81
CA LYS A 481 5.64 -25.38 -7.37
C LYS A 481 6.50 -26.31 -8.22
N LEU A 482 7.38 -25.73 -8.99
CA LEU A 482 8.39 -26.41 -9.79
C LEU A 482 9.71 -26.38 -9.03
N SER A 483 10.10 -27.53 -8.45
CA SER A 483 11.32 -27.69 -7.65
C SER A 483 11.69 -29.17 -7.59
N TYR A 484 12.75 -29.51 -6.84
CA TYR A 484 13.08 -30.88 -6.51
C TYR A 484 11.91 -31.62 -5.79
N ASN A 485 11.12 -30.84 -5.02
CA ASN A 485 9.92 -31.31 -4.33
C ASN A 485 8.68 -30.66 -4.96
N PRO A 486 8.16 -31.16 -6.09
CA PRO A 486 7.06 -30.53 -6.82
C PRO A 486 5.73 -30.63 -6.07
N ARG A 487 4.92 -29.58 -6.16
CA ARG A 487 3.56 -29.52 -5.58
C ARG A 487 2.61 -28.90 -6.57
N ILE A 488 1.37 -29.37 -6.60
CA ILE A 488 0.28 -28.84 -7.41
C ILE A 488 -0.95 -28.69 -6.52
N ASN A 489 -1.50 -27.50 -6.46
CA ASN A 489 -2.74 -27.20 -5.77
C ASN A 489 -3.75 -26.64 -6.76
N LEU A 490 -4.85 -27.33 -6.98
CA LEU A 490 -5.99 -26.90 -7.77
C LEU A 490 -7.14 -26.63 -6.81
N THR A 491 -7.75 -25.47 -6.91
CA THR A 491 -8.90 -25.12 -6.06
C THR A 491 -9.99 -24.47 -6.90
N TYR A 492 -11.18 -25.04 -6.84
CA TYR A 492 -12.40 -24.41 -7.32
C TYR A 492 -13.18 -23.87 -6.12
N THR A 493 -13.56 -22.61 -6.13
CA THR A 493 -14.35 -21.97 -5.08
C THR A 493 -15.58 -21.33 -5.69
N TYR A 494 -16.77 -21.70 -5.21
CA TYR A 494 -17.99 -20.97 -5.46
C TYR A 494 -18.29 -20.06 -4.26
N SER A 495 -18.03 -18.76 -4.45
CA SER A 495 -18.12 -17.76 -3.39
C SER A 495 -19.47 -17.06 -3.36
N ARG A 496 -20.12 -17.09 -2.20
CA ARG A 496 -21.32 -16.31 -1.87
C ARG A 496 -21.03 -15.33 -0.75
N PRO A 497 -20.75 -14.06 -1.05
CA PRO A 497 -20.29 -13.08 -0.07
C PRO A 497 -21.16 -12.94 1.19
N SER A 498 -22.46 -13.22 1.08
CA SER A 498 -23.41 -13.10 2.20
C SER A 498 -23.64 -14.39 3.01
N LEU A 499 -23.08 -15.53 2.57
CA LEU A 499 -23.35 -16.84 3.16
C LEU A 499 -22.05 -17.59 3.47
N ALA A 500 -21.49 -18.29 2.51
CA ALA A 500 -20.32 -19.13 2.65
C ALA A 500 -19.67 -19.40 1.28
N ASN A 501 -18.44 -19.87 1.29
CA ASN A 501 -17.74 -20.40 0.13
C ASN A 501 -17.84 -21.92 0.13
N PHE A 502 -18.08 -22.48 -1.05
CA PHE A 502 -18.00 -23.93 -1.29
C PHE A 502 -16.73 -24.19 -2.07
N ASN A 503 -15.85 -25.03 -1.50
CA ASN A 503 -14.54 -25.30 -2.08
C ASN A 503 -14.43 -26.76 -2.46
N LEU A 504 -13.85 -27.01 -3.64
CA LEU A 504 -13.35 -28.30 -4.07
C LEU A 504 -11.86 -28.13 -4.36
N ALA A 505 -10.99 -28.92 -3.71
CA ALA A 505 -9.57 -28.80 -3.86
C ALA A 505 -8.91 -30.15 -4.16
N TYR A 506 -7.87 -30.12 -5.00
CA TYR A 506 -6.94 -31.20 -5.24
C TYR A 506 -5.53 -30.75 -4.92
N HIS A 507 -4.83 -31.51 -4.09
CA HIS A 507 -3.44 -31.28 -3.72
C HIS A 507 -2.60 -32.50 -4.11
N TYR A 508 -1.52 -32.25 -4.83
CA TYR A 508 -0.48 -33.22 -5.13
C TYR A 508 0.85 -32.73 -4.55
N LYS A 509 1.57 -33.67 -3.92
CA LYS A 509 2.85 -33.42 -3.28
C LYS A 509 3.77 -34.63 -3.51
N ASN A 510 5.03 -34.34 -3.84
CA ASN A 510 6.04 -35.37 -4.02
C ASN A 510 7.37 -34.86 -3.45
N ASP A 511 7.63 -35.20 -2.19
CA ASP A 511 8.75 -34.70 -1.42
C ASP A 511 9.81 -35.78 -1.20
N HIS A 512 11.07 -35.39 -1.39
CA HIS A 512 12.25 -36.19 -1.07
C HIS A 512 12.96 -35.53 0.11
N PHE A 513 13.23 -36.33 1.15
CA PHE A 513 13.88 -35.81 2.35
C PHE A 513 14.63 -36.93 3.10
N ASN A 514 15.54 -36.53 3.97
CA ASN A 514 16.22 -37.42 4.90
C ASN A 514 15.45 -37.46 6.21
N MET A 515 15.08 -38.65 6.66
CA MET A 515 14.50 -38.84 7.98
C MET A 515 15.57 -39.31 8.96
N LEU A 516 15.62 -38.64 10.09
CA LEU A 516 16.51 -38.98 11.21
C LEU A 516 15.74 -39.75 12.25
N PHE A 517 16.43 -40.75 12.84
CA PHE A 517 15.98 -41.43 14.05
C PHE A 517 17.05 -41.22 15.11
N GLU A 518 16.65 -40.74 16.29
CA GLU A 518 17.55 -40.47 17.40
C GLU A 518 18.77 -39.57 17.04
N GLY A 519 18.57 -38.61 16.13
CA GLY A 519 19.61 -37.70 15.69
C GLY A 519 20.57 -38.25 14.64
N ARG A 520 20.42 -39.50 14.21
CA ARG A 520 21.28 -40.11 13.19
C ARG A 520 20.57 -40.22 11.85
N ARG A 521 21.31 -39.95 10.75
CA ARG A 521 20.77 -40.13 9.40
C ARG A 521 20.49 -41.62 9.16
N SER A 522 19.23 -41.95 8.95
CA SER A 522 18.83 -43.35 8.84
C SER A 522 18.25 -43.72 7.47
N LEU A 523 17.39 -42.88 6.87
CA LEU A 523 16.68 -43.22 5.64
C LEU A 523 16.54 -42.02 4.69
N ASN A 524 16.76 -42.25 3.40
CA ASN A 524 16.27 -41.38 2.33
C ASN A 524 14.86 -41.85 1.95
N LEU A 525 13.89 -40.93 2.06
CA LEU A 525 12.48 -41.23 1.81
C LEU A 525 11.94 -40.34 0.71
N ARG A 526 11.02 -40.93 -0.06
CA ARG A 526 10.13 -40.20 -0.97
C ARG A 526 8.71 -40.34 -0.43
N TYR A 527 8.05 -39.20 -0.28
CA TYR A 527 6.67 -39.09 0.20
C TYR A 527 5.80 -38.53 -0.91
N GLN A 528 4.87 -39.35 -1.41
CA GLN A 528 3.86 -38.90 -2.36
C GLN A 528 2.51 -38.82 -1.68
N GLN A 529 1.80 -37.73 -1.90
CA GLN A 529 0.46 -37.52 -1.37
C GLN A 529 -0.46 -36.94 -2.45
N GLN A 530 -1.65 -37.51 -2.55
CA GLN A 530 -2.76 -36.96 -3.34
C GLN A 530 -3.94 -36.77 -2.40
N ARG A 531 -4.49 -35.58 -2.37
CA ARG A 531 -5.62 -35.22 -1.49
C ARG A 531 -6.70 -34.54 -2.30
N VAL A 532 -7.92 -35.05 -2.27
CA VAL A 532 -9.13 -34.42 -2.80
C VAL A 532 -9.98 -34.01 -1.61
N SER A 533 -10.44 -32.75 -1.54
CA SER A 533 -11.27 -32.30 -0.44
C SER A 533 -12.42 -31.42 -0.90
N GLY A 534 -13.57 -31.59 -0.26
CA GLY A 534 -14.72 -30.70 -0.34
C GLY A 534 -14.93 -29.98 0.98
N SER A 535 -15.11 -28.66 0.98
CA SER A 535 -15.31 -27.90 2.22
C SER A 535 -16.25 -26.72 2.05
N ILE A 536 -16.79 -26.30 3.18
CA ILE A 536 -17.53 -25.04 3.33
C ILE A 536 -16.68 -24.10 4.17
N SER A 537 -16.46 -22.90 3.70
CA SER A 537 -15.72 -21.86 4.43
C SER A 537 -16.47 -20.54 4.44
N GLN A 538 -16.15 -19.68 5.40
CA GLN A 538 -16.70 -18.35 5.47
C GLN A 538 -15.98 -17.42 4.49
N PHE A 539 -16.70 -16.41 3.94
CA PHE A 539 -16.08 -15.38 3.11
C PHE A 539 -15.14 -14.48 3.93
N HIS A 540 -13.87 -14.45 3.53
CA HIS A 540 -12.80 -13.87 4.32
C HIS A 540 -12.56 -12.38 3.97
N LEU A 541 -13.19 -11.49 4.72
CA LEU A 541 -12.81 -10.07 4.80
C LEU A 541 -12.36 -9.67 6.20
N THR A 542 -12.03 -10.65 7.01
CA THR A 542 -11.59 -10.43 8.40
C THR A 542 -10.37 -11.29 8.69
N ASN A 543 -9.72 -11.03 9.79
CA ASN A 543 -8.58 -11.82 10.26
C ASN A 543 -8.93 -13.25 10.64
N PHE A 544 -10.22 -13.59 10.71
CA PHE A 544 -10.72 -14.90 11.12
C PHE A 544 -11.23 -15.68 9.92
N SER A 545 -10.74 -16.91 9.75
CA SER A 545 -11.24 -17.85 8.76
C SER A 545 -11.50 -19.21 9.39
N THR A 546 -12.56 -19.87 8.92
CA THR A 546 -12.90 -21.23 9.35
C THR A 546 -13.38 -22.04 8.16
N SER A 547 -13.04 -23.33 8.14
CA SER A 547 -13.54 -24.25 7.14
C SER A 547 -13.87 -25.61 7.79
N VAL A 548 -14.93 -26.24 7.30
CA VAL A 548 -15.34 -27.59 7.68
C VAL A 548 -15.50 -28.41 6.40
N GLY A 549 -14.94 -29.58 6.38
CA GLY A 549 -14.94 -30.39 5.17
C GLY A 549 -14.65 -31.86 5.36
N LEU A 550 -14.58 -32.53 4.21
CA LEU A 550 -14.22 -33.92 4.08
C LEU A 550 -13.11 -34.03 3.03
N ALA A 551 -12.09 -34.80 3.34
CA ALA A 551 -11.02 -35.10 2.40
C ALA A 551 -10.85 -36.64 2.21
N PHE A 552 -10.36 -37.00 1.03
CA PHE A 552 -9.81 -38.30 0.73
C PHE A 552 -8.33 -38.12 0.42
N THR A 553 -7.47 -38.78 1.18
CA THR A 553 -6.02 -38.68 1.08
C THR A 553 -5.43 -40.06 0.77
N SER A 554 -4.63 -40.14 -0.30
CA SER A 554 -3.82 -41.31 -0.65
C SER A 554 -2.35 -40.94 -0.51
N THR A 555 -1.62 -41.73 0.27
CA THR A 555 -0.18 -41.52 0.53
C THR A 555 0.63 -42.76 0.16
N THR A 556 1.86 -42.54 -0.31
CA THR A 556 2.84 -43.59 -0.59
C THR A 556 4.19 -43.16 -0.05
N PHE A 557 4.87 -44.09 0.65
CA PHE A 557 6.24 -43.93 1.10
C PHE A 557 7.13 -44.93 0.36
N ASP A 558 8.17 -44.41 -0.29
CA ASP A 558 9.21 -45.19 -0.95
C ASP A 558 10.55 -44.96 -0.25
N ARG A 559 11.34 -46.01 -0.14
CA ARG A 559 12.72 -45.96 0.35
C ARG A 559 13.67 -45.95 -0.85
N PHE A 560 14.66 -45.07 -0.83
CA PHE A 560 15.76 -45.08 -1.78
C PHE A 560 17.01 -45.66 -1.14
N THR A 561 17.56 -46.74 -1.71
CA THR A 561 18.89 -47.22 -1.39
C THR A 561 19.86 -46.85 -2.50
N MET A 562 20.96 -46.16 -2.13
CA MET A 562 21.98 -45.64 -3.08
C MET A 562 23.15 -46.65 -3.28
N ASP A 563 22.98 -47.93 -3.12
CA ASP A 563 24.02 -48.90 -3.50
C ASP A 563 23.62 -49.61 -4.80
N GLU A 564 24.42 -49.37 -5.85
CA GLU A 564 24.44 -50.05 -7.16
C GLU A 564 23.16 -49.99 -8.03
N GLY A 565 22.48 -48.89 -8.04
CA GLY A 565 21.27 -48.64 -8.84
C GLY A 565 20.14 -48.10 -7.99
N ILE A 566 19.29 -47.27 -8.59
CA ILE A 566 18.11 -46.74 -7.90
C ILE A 566 17.11 -47.87 -7.72
N ASP A 567 17.15 -48.54 -6.60
CA ASP A 567 16.11 -49.49 -6.20
C ASP A 567 15.11 -48.76 -5.31
N THR A 568 13.94 -48.44 -5.88
CA THR A 568 12.82 -47.83 -5.17
C THR A 568 11.88 -48.92 -4.69
N THR A 569 11.90 -49.21 -3.40
CA THR A 569 10.92 -50.14 -2.80
C THR A 569 9.85 -49.33 -2.07
N THR A 570 8.59 -49.44 -2.50
CA THR A 570 7.44 -48.93 -1.74
C THR A 570 7.32 -49.77 -0.47
N PHE A 571 7.39 -49.09 0.71
CA PHE A 571 7.29 -49.82 1.97
C PHE A 571 5.99 -49.57 2.72
N ALA A 572 5.26 -48.49 2.40
CA ALA A 572 3.95 -48.21 2.99
C ALA A 572 3.07 -47.39 2.06
N SER A 573 1.80 -47.75 1.99
CA SER A 573 0.77 -46.92 1.36
C SER A 573 -0.50 -46.89 2.20
N SER A 574 -1.25 -45.80 2.18
CA SER A 574 -2.52 -45.68 2.88
C SER A 574 -3.54 -44.85 2.10
N GLN A 575 -4.82 -45.18 2.31
CA GLN A 575 -5.95 -44.40 1.82
C GLN A 575 -6.84 -44.06 3.01
N ILE A 576 -7.08 -42.75 3.23
CA ILE A 576 -7.72 -42.23 4.44
C ILE A 576 -8.85 -41.29 4.04
N ILE A 577 -9.99 -41.43 4.73
CA ILE A 577 -11.07 -40.44 4.69
C ILE A 577 -10.94 -39.56 5.94
N GLU A 578 -10.97 -38.23 5.76
CA GLU A 578 -10.66 -37.25 6.80
C GLU A 578 -11.72 -36.16 6.87
N PRO A 579 -12.75 -36.27 7.72
CA PRO A 579 -13.48 -35.08 8.15
C PRO A 579 -12.53 -34.13 8.89
N PHE A 580 -12.63 -32.83 8.59
CA PHE A 580 -11.73 -31.83 9.16
C PHE A 580 -12.42 -30.52 9.50
N VAL A 581 -11.86 -29.83 10.49
CA VAL A 581 -12.19 -28.45 10.86
C VAL A 581 -10.89 -27.66 10.94
N ASN A 582 -10.81 -26.55 10.20
CA ASN A 582 -9.69 -25.63 10.28
C ASN A 582 -10.19 -24.27 10.80
N VAL A 583 -9.44 -23.70 11.73
CA VAL A 583 -9.66 -22.37 12.27
C VAL A 583 -8.35 -21.60 12.19
N LYS A 584 -8.39 -20.39 11.63
CA LYS A 584 -7.25 -19.49 11.52
C LYS A 584 -7.65 -18.09 11.92
N TYR A 585 -6.81 -17.46 12.73
CA TYR A 585 -6.87 -16.04 13.03
C TYR A 585 -5.51 -15.42 12.76
N ASP A 586 -5.43 -14.37 11.92
CA ASP A 586 -4.18 -13.76 11.50
C ASP A 586 -4.34 -12.24 11.42
N CYS A 587 -3.83 -11.54 12.44
CA CYS A 587 -3.83 -10.07 12.50
C CYS A 587 -2.43 -9.46 12.44
N LEU A 588 -1.45 -10.19 11.88
CA LEU A 588 -0.08 -9.69 11.70
C LEU A 588 -0.05 -8.48 10.75
N ASP A 589 0.73 -7.47 11.09
CA ASP A 589 0.95 -6.28 10.28
C ASP A 589 1.86 -6.51 9.06
N ASP A 590 2.70 -7.55 9.08
CA ASP A 590 3.56 -7.98 7.98
C ASP A 590 3.64 -9.52 7.93
N ALA A 591 3.94 -10.09 6.75
CA ALA A 591 4.03 -11.54 6.59
C ALA A 591 5.32 -12.15 7.15
N TYR A 592 6.46 -11.45 7.01
CA TYR A 592 7.80 -11.94 7.35
C TYR A 592 8.49 -11.18 8.47
N PHE A 593 8.23 -9.87 8.53
CA PHE A 593 8.86 -8.96 9.50
C PHE A 593 7.84 -8.25 10.39
N ALA A 594 6.76 -8.96 10.75
CA ALA A 594 5.72 -8.42 11.62
C ALA A 594 6.30 -7.83 12.90
N LYS A 595 5.77 -6.68 13.30
CA LYS A 595 6.09 -5.99 14.55
C LYS A 595 5.00 -6.19 15.59
N HIS A 596 3.76 -6.30 15.12
CA HIS A 596 2.57 -6.38 15.95
C HIS A 596 1.60 -7.43 15.44
N GLY A 597 0.81 -7.95 16.36
CA GLY A 597 -0.25 -8.90 16.06
C GLY A 597 0.08 -10.33 16.45
N PHE A 598 -0.83 -11.23 16.12
CA PHE A 598 -0.66 -12.66 16.37
C PHE A 598 -1.35 -13.50 15.30
N ASN A 599 -0.89 -14.73 15.16
CA ASN A 599 -1.42 -15.75 14.27
C ASN A 599 -1.74 -17.00 15.09
N VAL A 600 -2.98 -17.49 14.96
CA VAL A 600 -3.44 -18.73 15.59
C VAL A 600 -3.95 -19.66 14.51
N ARG A 601 -3.55 -20.93 14.55
CA ARG A 601 -4.08 -21.98 13.68
C ARG A 601 -4.45 -23.20 14.54
N LEU A 602 -5.64 -23.71 14.29
CA LEU A 602 -6.17 -24.91 14.93
C LEU A 602 -6.73 -25.79 13.82
N ASN A 603 -6.22 -27.00 13.67
CA ASN A 603 -6.71 -27.99 12.73
C ASN A 603 -7.11 -29.23 13.52
N ALA A 604 -8.32 -29.70 13.31
CA ALA A 604 -8.81 -30.96 13.88
C ALA A 604 -9.22 -31.87 12.73
N MET A 605 -8.67 -33.07 12.70
CA MET A 605 -8.98 -34.10 11.71
C MET A 605 -9.24 -35.42 12.41
N TYR A 606 -10.10 -36.22 11.81
CA TYR A 606 -10.32 -37.59 12.23
C TYR A 606 -10.04 -38.51 11.07
N HIS A 607 -9.08 -39.42 11.23
CA HIS A 607 -8.63 -40.31 10.18
C HIS A 607 -9.42 -41.63 10.23
N PHE A 608 -10.05 -42.01 9.11
CA PHE A 608 -10.68 -43.29 8.86
C PHE A 608 -9.92 -43.98 7.74
N ASP A 609 -9.16 -45.03 8.06
CA ASP A 609 -8.46 -45.80 7.04
C ASP A 609 -9.44 -46.65 6.22
N THR A 610 -9.30 -46.58 4.89
CA THR A 610 -10.08 -47.43 3.98
C THR A 610 -9.27 -48.59 3.41
N LYS A 611 -7.97 -48.38 3.20
CA LYS A 611 -7.02 -49.43 2.73
C LYS A 611 -5.63 -49.16 3.27
N LYS A 612 -4.92 -50.26 3.55
CA LYS A 612 -3.54 -50.27 4.04
C LYS A 612 -2.76 -51.34 3.30
N HIS A 613 -1.55 -51.02 2.89
CA HIS A 613 -0.59 -51.98 2.39
C HIS A 613 0.77 -51.66 3.00
N TYR A 614 1.36 -52.67 3.63
CA TYR A 614 2.74 -52.65 4.07
C TYR A 614 3.51 -53.69 3.24
N TYR A 615 4.65 -53.30 2.74
CA TYR A 615 5.55 -54.18 2.03
C TYR A 615 6.74 -54.49 2.96
N GLY A 616 6.85 -55.71 3.46
CA GLY A 616 7.89 -56.17 4.38
C GLY A 616 7.43 -57.37 5.20
N ASP A 617 8.21 -57.79 6.19
CA ASP A 617 7.98 -59.01 7.02
C ASP A 617 6.81 -58.88 8.03
N PHE A 618 5.86 -57.97 7.79
CA PHE A 618 4.66 -57.83 8.60
C PHE A 618 3.52 -58.65 8.01
N GLU A 619 3.05 -59.63 8.77
CA GLU A 619 1.86 -60.40 8.42
C GLU A 619 0.61 -59.51 8.52
N GLU A 620 -0.35 -59.66 7.59
CA GLU A 620 -1.58 -58.84 7.49
C GLU A 620 -2.47 -58.94 8.76
N ASP A 621 -2.25 -59.96 9.59
CA ASP A 621 -2.96 -60.28 10.83
C ASP A 621 -2.18 -59.90 12.12
N ASP A 622 -1.12 -59.11 12.04
CA ASP A 622 -0.38 -58.68 13.22
C ASP A 622 -1.30 -57.89 14.17
N PRO A 623 -1.56 -58.34 15.41
CA PRO A 623 -2.43 -57.65 16.35
C PRO A 623 -1.92 -56.29 16.77
N TYR A 624 -0.68 -55.93 16.45
CA TYR A 624 -0.08 -54.63 16.64
C TYR A 624 -0.34 -53.65 15.47
N LEU A 625 -0.99 -54.12 14.37
CA LEU A 625 -1.40 -53.24 13.28
C LEU A 625 -2.55 -52.35 13.79
N PRO A 626 -2.37 -51.04 13.77
CA PRO A 626 -3.28 -50.10 14.39
C PRO A 626 -4.69 -50.12 13.79
N SER A 627 -5.71 -50.00 14.62
CA SER A 627 -7.07 -49.75 14.18
C SER A 627 -7.13 -48.33 13.63
N GLY A 628 -7.32 -48.17 12.32
CA GLY A 628 -7.26 -46.93 11.56
C GLY A 628 -8.24 -45.82 11.93
N LYS A 629 -8.35 -45.50 13.21
CA LYS A 629 -9.24 -44.43 13.73
C LYS A 629 -8.45 -43.54 14.68
N ASN A 630 -7.98 -42.40 14.16
CA ASN A 630 -7.13 -41.50 14.93
C ASN A 630 -7.69 -40.06 14.89
N LEU A 631 -7.75 -39.42 16.06
CA LEU A 631 -7.96 -37.99 16.15
C LEU A 631 -6.61 -37.26 16.04
N ASP A 632 -6.50 -36.33 15.11
CA ASP A 632 -5.34 -35.48 14.87
C ASP A 632 -5.71 -34.02 15.20
N LEU A 633 -5.04 -33.45 16.18
CA LEU A 633 -5.21 -32.07 16.59
C LEU A 633 -3.89 -31.33 16.42
N TYR A 634 -3.84 -30.40 15.50
CA TYR A 634 -2.72 -29.49 15.32
C TYR A 634 -3.05 -28.10 15.82
N TYR A 635 -2.12 -27.48 16.51
CA TYR A 635 -2.25 -26.10 16.98
C TYR A 635 -0.94 -25.32 16.82
N ALA A 636 -1.06 -24.08 16.38
CA ALA A 636 0.05 -23.14 16.29
C ALA A 636 -0.36 -21.77 16.77
N PHE A 637 0.51 -21.14 17.53
CA PHE A 637 0.37 -19.77 18.02
C PHE A 637 1.68 -19.02 17.83
N GLN A 638 1.60 -17.82 17.29
CA GLN A 638 2.72 -16.90 17.13
C GLN A 638 2.27 -15.50 17.52
N SER A 639 3.05 -14.77 18.31
CA SER A 639 2.76 -13.38 18.66
C SER A 639 3.99 -12.51 18.43
N TYR A 640 3.78 -11.27 18.05
CA TYR A 640 4.82 -10.29 17.76
C TYR A 640 4.62 -9.06 18.62
N LEU A 641 5.56 -8.81 19.52
CA LEU A 641 5.50 -7.77 20.53
C LEU A 641 6.69 -6.84 20.35
N THR A 642 6.43 -5.62 19.87
CA THR A 642 7.46 -4.59 19.70
C THR A 642 7.18 -3.44 20.67
N PRO A 643 7.88 -3.34 21.79
CA PRO A 643 7.75 -2.20 22.70
C PRO A 643 8.30 -0.93 22.04
N ASN A 644 7.68 0.22 22.33
CA ASN A 644 8.11 1.57 21.97
C ASN A 644 9.03 1.65 20.74
N ASP A 645 8.61 2.20 19.62
CA ASP A 645 9.42 2.57 18.44
C ASP A 645 10.00 1.48 17.53
N GLY A 646 9.78 0.22 17.81
CA GLY A 646 9.91 -0.84 16.81
C GLY A 646 11.30 -1.28 16.38
N LYS A 647 12.35 -1.15 17.19
CA LYS A 647 13.65 -1.78 16.90
C LYS A 647 13.77 -3.20 17.43
N PHE A 648 13.14 -3.51 18.53
CA PHE A 648 13.24 -4.80 19.20
C PHE A 648 11.88 -5.49 19.24
N THR A 649 11.79 -6.72 18.73
CA THR A 649 10.57 -7.51 18.69
C THR A 649 10.79 -8.83 19.41
N ILE A 650 9.91 -9.16 20.35
CA ILE A 650 9.83 -10.47 21.03
C ILE A 650 8.79 -11.31 20.31
N ILE A 651 9.13 -12.54 19.96
CA ILE A 651 8.27 -13.41 19.16
C ILE A 651 8.12 -14.76 19.89
N PRO A 652 7.20 -14.85 20.87
CA PRO A 652 6.84 -16.13 21.47
C PRO A 652 6.01 -16.97 20.49
N GLN A 653 6.31 -18.26 20.41
CA GLN A 653 5.70 -19.20 19.48
C GLN A 653 5.45 -20.54 20.18
N LEU A 654 4.32 -21.15 19.85
CA LEU A 654 3.95 -22.48 20.30
C LEU A 654 3.43 -23.26 19.10
N TYR A 655 3.97 -24.43 18.87
CA TYR A 655 3.49 -25.39 17.89
C TYR A 655 3.28 -26.74 18.56
N GLY A 656 2.21 -27.43 18.24
CA GLY A 656 2.00 -28.76 18.79
C GLY A 656 1.04 -29.59 17.98
N ARG A 657 1.16 -30.90 18.14
CA ARG A 657 0.26 -31.86 17.54
C ARG A 657 0.01 -33.01 18.50
N TYR A 658 -1.26 -33.38 18.61
CA TYR A 658 -1.72 -34.52 19.37
C TYR A 658 -2.38 -35.53 18.44
N LEU A 659 -1.93 -36.80 18.53
CA LEU A 659 -2.52 -37.93 17.84
C LEU A 659 -3.07 -38.93 18.87
N SER A 660 -4.35 -39.26 18.76
CA SER A 660 -4.97 -40.30 19.59
C SER A 660 -4.80 -41.68 18.92
N GLY A 661 -4.86 -42.73 19.70
CA GLY A 661 -4.84 -44.09 19.18
C GLY A 661 -3.43 -44.68 19.02
N ASN A 662 -3.34 -45.89 18.47
CA ASN A 662 -2.06 -46.54 18.20
C ASN A 662 -1.44 -45.97 16.93
N THR A 663 -0.27 -45.33 17.03
CA THR A 663 0.37 -44.54 15.97
C THR A 663 1.57 -45.29 15.36
N GLU A 664 1.48 -46.56 15.12
CA GLU A 664 2.55 -47.31 14.42
C GLU A 664 2.70 -46.93 12.95
N TYR A 665 1.77 -46.07 12.41
CA TYR A 665 1.87 -45.53 11.06
C TYR A 665 2.94 -44.45 10.96
N TYR A 666 4.04 -44.71 10.27
CA TYR A 666 5.11 -43.75 10.01
C TYR A 666 4.63 -42.42 9.40
N HIS A 667 3.59 -42.43 8.57
CA HIS A 667 3.07 -41.21 7.94
C HIS A 667 2.24 -40.35 8.89
N LEU A 668 1.65 -40.93 9.95
CA LEU A 668 0.91 -40.21 10.97
C LEU A 668 1.77 -39.76 12.14
N TRP A 669 2.99 -40.29 12.30
CA TRP A 669 3.87 -39.83 13.39
C TRP A 669 4.05 -38.36 13.42
N ASN A 670 4.16 -37.77 14.59
CA ASN A 670 4.61 -36.43 14.74
C ASN A 670 6.02 -36.30 14.17
N LYS A 671 6.23 -35.18 13.43
CA LYS A 671 7.50 -34.89 12.79
C LYS A 671 7.91 -33.49 13.12
N PHE A 672 9.19 -33.29 13.38
CA PHE A 672 9.76 -31.98 13.63
C PHE A 672 11.08 -31.81 12.85
N GLY A 673 11.52 -30.58 12.68
CA GLY A 673 12.75 -30.20 12.02
C GLY A 673 12.55 -29.14 10.94
N GLY A 674 13.63 -28.47 10.57
CA GLY A 674 13.65 -27.35 9.64
C GLY A 674 13.14 -26.05 10.24
N GLU A 675 13.44 -24.92 9.58
CA GLU A 675 12.95 -23.61 10.00
C GLU A 675 11.50 -23.35 9.62
N VAL A 676 11.01 -24.03 8.58
CA VAL A 676 9.73 -23.80 7.94
C VAL A 676 8.71 -24.82 8.43
N GLU A 677 7.57 -24.32 8.90
CA GLU A 677 6.43 -25.14 9.29
C GLU A 677 5.81 -25.84 8.09
N GLY A 678 5.40 -27.10 8.24
CA GLY A 678 4.71 -27.84 7.19
C GLY A 678 5.56 -28.15 5.94
N ARG A 679 6.88 -28.09 6.05
CA ARG A 679 7.78 -28.26 4.89
C ARG A 679 7.53 -29.53 4.11
N HIS A 680 7.69 -30.69 4.72
CA HIS A 680 7.46 -31.99 4.07
C HIS A 680 6.12 -32.62 4.43
N PHE A 681 5.64 -32.37 5.62
CA PHE A 681 4.35 -32.86 6.13
C PHE A 681 3.53 -31.66 6.60
N ASP A 682 2.25 -31.64 6.31
CA ASP A 682 1.35 -30.50 6.59
C ASP A 682 1.37 -30.07 8.06
N HIS A 683 1.60 -31.02 8.98
CA HIS A 683 1.69 -30.78 10.44
C HIS A 683 3.11 -30.98 11.01
N GLN A 684 4.15 -30.83 10.18
CA GLN A 684 5.53 -30.85 10.65
C GLN A 684 5.80 -29.65 11.53
N LEU A 685 6.31 -29.91 12.74
CA LEU A 685 6.64 -28.88 13.72
C LEU A 685 7.99 -28.24 13.36
N PRO A 686 8.08 -26.91 13.23
CA PRO A 686 9.34 -26.24 12.95
C PRO A 686 10.26 -26.33 14.16
N PHE A 687 11.54 -26.72 13.94
CA PHE A 687 12.53 -26.83 14.99
C PHE A 687 13.90 -26.39 14.51
N ILE A 688 14.44 -25.30 15.13
CA ILE A 688 15.76 -24.77 14.82
C ILE A 688 16.82 -25.72 15.38
N GLY A 689 17.78 -26.09 14.55
CA GLY A 689 18.88 -26.99 14.92
C GLY A 689 18.88 -28.33 14.20
N TYR A 690 17.77 -28.71 13.57
CA TYR A 690 17.67 -29.89 12.73
C TYR A 690 17.28 -29.48 11.31
N ALA A 691 18.15 -29.73 10.35
CA ALA A 691 17.89 -29.50 8.93
C ALA A 691 17.05 -30.61 8.29
N SER A 692 16.95 -31.77 8.93
CA SER A 692 16.23 -32.95 8.44
C SER A 692 14.98 -33.23 9.27
N VAL A 693 14.09 -34.03 8.73
CA VAL A 693 12.88 -34.47 9.44
C VAL A 693 13.24 -35.52 10.48
N GLU A 694 12.74 -35.38 11.68
CA GLU A 694 12.81 -36.40 12.73
C GLU A 694 11.42 -36.78 13.22
N GLY A 695 11.21 -38.10 13.44
CA GLY A 695 9.98 -38.66 13.96
C GLY A 695 9.91 -38.53 15.50
N THR A 696 8.72 -38.38 16.02
CA THR A 696 8.45 -38.29 17.47
C THR A 696 7.06 -38.86 17.78
N ASP A 697 6.78 -39.12 19.06
CA ASP A 697 5.61 -39.84 19.54
C ASP A 697 4.26 -39.06 19.41
N HIS A 698 3.23 -39.57 20.07
CA HIS A 698 1.82 -39.19 19.96
C HIS A 698 1.51 -37.72 20.24
N HIS A 699 2.22 -37.10 21.19
CA HIS A 699 2.05 -35.73 21.51
C HIS A 699 3.41 -35.02 21.54
N ALA A 700 3.60 -34.07 20.64
CA ALA A 700 4.78 -33.25 20.57
C ALA A 700 4.42 -31.76 20.56
N ALA A 701 5.17 -30.96 21.29
CA ALA A 701 5.01 -29.52 21.31
C ALA A 701 6.38 -28.82 21.27
N VAL A 702 6.50 -27.78 20.43
CA VAL A 702 7.67 -26.90 20.34
C VAL A 702 7.33 -25.56 20.96
N LEU A 703 8.03 -25.22 22.01
CA LEU A 703 8.05 -23.87 22.59
C LEU A 703 9.24 -23.12 21.98
N ARG A 704 8.99 -21.99 21.35
CA ARG A 704 10.03 -21.18 20.69
C ARG A 704 9.91 -19.72 21.10
N CYS A 705 11.01 -19.04 21.29
CA CYS A 705 11.09 -17.60 21.50
C CYS A 705 12.19 -17.01 20.64
N ASP A 706 11.84 -16.08 19.78
CA ASP A 706 12.79 -15.36 18.95
C ASP A 706 12.87 -13.90 19.41
N LEU A 707 14.07 -13.35 19.48
CA LEU A 707 14.40 -11.98 19.83
C LEU A 707 14.98 -11.30 18.59
N ARG A 708 14.18 -10.49 17.90
CA ARG A 708 14.59 -9.81 16.67
C ARG A 708 14.91 -8.34 16.93
N TYR A 709 16.06 -7.91 16.44
CA TYR A 709 16.51 -6.53 16.49
C TYR A 709 16.67 -5.96 15.09
N ASN A 710 16.08 -4.80 14.81
CA ASN A 710 16.30 -4.04 13.58
C ASN A 710 17.62 -3.26 13.72
N LEU A 711 18.64 -3.65 12.96
CA LEU A 711 19.96 -3.04 12.96
C LEU A 711 19.89 -1.62 12.34
N PHE A 712 19.46 -1.56 11.10
CA PHE A 712 19.23 -0.33 10.33
C PHE A 712 18.43 -0.65 9.05
N GLY A 713 17.57 0.27 8.64
CA GLY A 713 16.72 0.08 7.44
C GLY A 713 15.99 -1.27 7.46
N ASN A 714 16.24 -2.09 6.44
CA ASN A 714 15.64 -3.41 6.25
C ASN A 714 16.51 -4.57 6.74
N HIS A 715 17.48 -4.34 7.62
CA HIS A 715 18.43 -5.32 8.15
C HIS A 715 18.06 -5.74 9.56
N TYR A 716 17.99 -7.05 9.81
CA TYR A 716 17.56 -7.62 11.09
C TYR A 716 18.53 -8.68 11.58
N LEU A 717 18.72 -8.74 12.89
CA LEU A 717 19.41 -9.82 13.59
C LEU A 717 18.42 -10.47 14.55
N THR A 718 18.31 -11.81 14.52
CA THR A 718 17.36 -12.56 15.36
C THR A 718 18.11 -13.64 16.12
N ALA A 719 18.03 -13.62 17.44
CA ALA A 719 18.44 -14.73 18.29
C ALA A 719 17.20 -15.64 18.51
N MET A 720 17.38 -16.95 18.38
CA MET A 720 16.30 -17.92 18.42
C MET A 720 16.62 -19.02 19.44
N TYR A 721 15.60 -19.43 20.18
CA TYR A 721 15.69 -20.59 21.07
C TYR A 721 14.39 -21.37 21.01
N ASN A 722 14.51 -22.69 20.92
CA ASN A 722 13.35 -23.59 20.97
C ASN A 722 13.62 -24.83 21.85
N TYR A 723 12.52 -25.34 22.38
CA TYR A 723 12.49 -26.53 23.22
C TYR A 723 11.35 -27.45 22.75
N LEU A 724 11.67 -28.68 22.40
CA LEU A 724 10.68 -29.72 22.05
C LEU A 724 10.34 -30.50 23.31
N VAL A 725 9.07 -30.54 23.64
CA VAL A 725 8.49 -31.48 24.62
C VAL A 725 7.84 -32.61 23.88
N ASN A 726 8.30 -33.83 24.14
CA ASN A 726 7.74 -35.07 23.61
C ASN A 726 7.15 -35.88 24.75
N ILE A 727 5.86 -36.21 24.66
CA ILE A 727 5.14 -36.92 25.69
C ILE A 727 4.76 -38.29 25.13
N THR A 728 5.38 -39.33 25.63
CA THR A 728 5.01 -40.72 25.34
C THR A 728 3.91 -41.16 26.31
N CYS A 729 2.71 -41.42 25.81
CA CYS A 729 1.64 -42.04 26.58
C CYS A 729 1.89 -43.56 26.59
N THR A 730 2.42 -44.10 27.67
CA THR A 730 2.35 -45.55 27.92
C THR A 730 0.96 -45.89 28.44
N GLU A 731 0.48 -47.15 28.25
CA GLU A 731 -0.86 -47.61 28.61
C GLU A 731 -1.27 -47.38 30.09
N SER A 732 -0.32 -47.11 30.96
CA SER A 732 -0.54 -46.62 32.31
C SER A 732 -0.05 -45.18 32.43
N PHE A 733 -0.95 -44.27 32.78
CA PHE A 733 -0.68 -42.83 33.07
C PHE A 733 0.42 -42.61 34.14
N ASP A 734 0.98 -43.64 34.69
CA ASP A 734 1.94 -43.57 35.81
C ASP A 734 3.40 -43.31 35.42
N THR A 735 3.75 -43.36 34.13
CA THR A 735 5.12 -43.05 33.67
C THR A 735 5.13 -42.20 32.40
N LEU A 736 4.85 -40.91 32.52
CA LEU A 736 5.13 -39.91 31.46
C LEU A 736 6.65 -39.79 31.31
N LYS A 737 7.25 -40.33 30.25
CA LYS A 737 8.67 -40.07 29.92
C LYS A 737 8.76 -38.78 29.11
N TYR A 738 9.34 -37.75 29.68
CA TYR A 738 9.64 -36.50 29.01
C TYR A 738 11.01 -36.54 28.35
N TYR A 739 11.07 -36.38 27.04
CA TYR A 739 12.31 -36.17 26.34
C TYR A 739 12.34 -34.74 25.85
N GLY A 740 13.27 -33.92 26.39
CA GLY A 740 13.46 -32.52 25.96
C GLY A 740 14.59 -32.42 24.94
N ILE A 741 14.36 -31.72 23.86
CA ILE A 741 15.39 -31.40 22.87
C ILE A 741 15.51 -29.87 22.83
N HIS A 742 16.75 -29.39 22.88
CA HIS A 742 17.06 -27.96 22.85
C HIS A 742 17.63 -27.58 21.50
N GLY A 743 17.22 -26.45 20.97
CA GLY A 743 17.80 -25.84 19.78
C GLY A 743 17.94 -24.34 19.93
N ALA A 744 18.99 -23.79 19.37
CA ALA A 744 19.25 -22.36 19.35
C ALA A 744 19.86 -21.94 18.01
N GLY A 745 19.72 -20.68 17.67
CA GLY A 745 20.30 -20.15 16.44
C GLY A 745 20.38 -18.63 16.42
N VAL A 746 21.19 -18.14 15.49
CA VAL A 746 21.26 -16.71 15.18
C VAL A 746 21.01 -16.56 13.68
N LYS A 747 20.05 -15.69 13.33
CA LYS A 747 19.64 -15.40 11.97
C LYS A 747 19.92 -13.94 11.64
N TYR A 748 20.63 -13.71 10.55
CA TYR A 748 20.68 -12.43 9.89
C TYR A 748 19.67 -12.41 8.74
N SER A 749 18.90 -11.32 8.62
CA SER A 749 17.90 -11.19 7.54
C SER A 749 17.93 -9.80 6.92
N TYR A 750 17.70 -9.77 5.61
CA TYR A 750 17.49 -8.55 4.83
C TYR A 750 16.17 -8.61 4.09
N ASN A 751 15.30 -7.62 4.32
CA ASN A 751 14.02 -7.51 3.62
C ASN A 751 14.23 -6.82 2.27
N SER A 752 14.40 -7.62 1.22
CA SER A 752 14.62 -7.15 -0.15
C SER A 752 13.30 -6.97 -0.92
N LEU A 753 13.36 -6.29 -2.08
CA LEU A 753 12.21 -6.16 -3.00
C LEU A 753 11.73 -7.51 -3.57
N LEU A 754 12.60 -8.50 -3.63
CA LEU A 754 12.30 -9.84 -4.15
C LEU A 754 11.96 -10.84 -3.04
N GLY A 755 11.69 -10.36 -1.84
CA GLY A 755 11.41 -11.15 -0.65
C GLY A 755 12.59 -11.22 0.32
N PRO A 756 12.42 -11.90 1.47
CA PRO A 756 13.45 -12.00 2.49
C PRO A 756 14.68 -12.77 2.02
N ILE A 757 15.86 -12.30 2.43
CA ILE A 757 17.12 -13.02 2.31
C ILE A 757 17.59 -13.31 3.72
N SER A 758 17.87 -14.56 4.07
CA SER A 758 18.32 -14.89 5.43
C SER A 758 19.43 -15.93 5.46
N LEU A 759 20.28 -15.80 6.46
CA LEU A 759 21.31 -16.77 6.84
C LEU A 759 21.15 -17.08 8.32
N THR A 760 20.92 -18.34 8.65
CA THR A 760 20.83 -18.86 10.01
C THR A 760 22.00 -19.77 10.30
N VAL A 761 22.65 -19.58 11.44
CA VAL A 761 23.56 -20.59 12.03
C VAL A 761 22.85 -21.12 13.27
N HIS A 762 22.77 -22.44 13.36
CA HIS A 762 22.00 -23.07 14.41
C HIS A 762 22.70 -24.27 15.05
N TRP A 763 22.28 -24.57 16.27
CA TRP A 763 22.73 -25.68 17.08
C TRP A 763 21.53 -26.35 17.74
N ALA A 764 21.60 -27.66 17.87
CA ALA A 764 20.66 -28.42 18.69
C ALA A 764 21.40 -29.49 19.52
N ARG A 765 20.83 -29.79 20.67
CA ARG A 765 21.31 -30.84 21.56
C ARG A 765 20.21 -31.85 21.82
N ARG A 766 20.47 -33.07 21.45
CA ARG A 766 19.60 -34.21 21.75
C ARG A 766 20.44 -35.30 22.46
N TYR A 767 19.99 -35.76 23.61
CA TYR A 767 20.76 -36.66 24.47
C TYR A 767 22.15 -36.08 24.78
N GLN A 768 23.21 -36.72 24.31
CA GLN A 768 24.59 -36.28 24.51
C GLN A 768 25.23 -35.75 23.23
N GLU A 769 24.52 -35.75 22.11
CA GLU A 769 25.04 -35.32 20.80
C GLU A 769 24.66 -33.84 20.50
N ASN A 770 25.61 -33.11 19.91
CA ASN A 770 25.42 -31.72 19.47
C ASN A 770 25.40 -31.72 17.93
N HIS A 771 24.38 -31.08 17.39
CA HIS A 771 24.20 -30.89 15.95
C HIS A 771 24.40 -29.38 15.63
N PHE A 772 25.26 -29.09 14.66
CA PHE A 772 25.49 -27.74 14.16
C PHE A 772 25.13 -27.69 12.69
N GLY A 773 24.55 -26.60 12.26
CA GLY A 773 24.16 -26.42 10.86
C GLY A 773 24.05 -24.95 10.48
N ALA A 774 23.91 -24.73 9.17
CA ALA A 774 23.61 -23.43 8.61
C ALA A 774 22.48 -23.57 7.57
N TYR A 775 21.59 -22.59 7.55
CA TYR A 775 20.48 -22.53 6.62
C TYR A 775 20.49 -21.16 5.94
N PHE A 776 20.47 -21.15 4.62
CA PHE A 776 20.34 -19.97 3.80
C PHE A 776 19.03 -20.01 3.04
N SER A 777 18.31 -18.89 2.96
CA SER A 777 17.11 -18.76 2.13
C SER A 777 17.03 -17.41 1.44
N PHE A 778 16.41 -17.42 0.26
CA PHE A 778 16.10 -16.26 -0.58
C PHE A 778 14.69 -16.37 -1.13
N GLY A 779 13.95 -15.28 -1.11
CA GLY A 779 12.60 -15.19 -1.65
C GLY A 779 11.51 -15.64 -0.68
N TYR A 780 10.29 -15.75 -1.17
CA TYR A 780 9.13 -16.15 -0.38
C TYR A 780 9.07 -17.67 -0.21
N THR A 781 8.66 -18.13 0.95
CA THR A 781 8.51 -19.58 1.23
C THR A 781 7.11 -20.04 0.83
N PHE A 782 7.00 -20.99 -0.12
CA PHE A 782 5.75 -21.53 -0.65
C PHE A 782 5.75 -23.06 -0.79
#